data_609b9320fc021369191ccbd5e6740103
#
_entry.id   609b9320fc021369191ccbd5e6740103
#
_cell.length_a   1.000
_cell.length_b   1.000
_cell.length_c   1.000
_cell.angle_alpha   90.00
_cell.angle_beta   90.00
_cell.angle_gamma   90.00
#
_symmetry.space_group_name_H-M   'P 1'
#
loop_
_entity.id
_entity.type
_entity.pdbx_description
1 polymer ?
#
loop_
_entity_poly.entity_id
_entity_poly.type
_entity_poly.pdbx_seq_one_letter_code
_entity_poly.pdbx_strand_id
1 'polypeptide(L)'
;MGPISKVTPTHGHDEHEEVHAEHAHSCCSSKAAPAVVTLDSASSADARLSSFRIEAMDCPTEQTLIQNKLGKLAGVQKLEFNLINRILGVWHDLPSTDPIREAIGSLGMQADLIGEGADSDVAAAPAPKKHWWPLALSGVAALAAEVVHFASLGPTWVVALLALVSIFSCGLTTYKKGWIALKNFNLNINALMSIAVTGAVLIGQWPEAAMVMFLFTVAELIEAKSLDRARNAISGLMQLTPELATVRQADGSWLEVDAKKVELEAIVRVKPGERIALDGEVVSGQSTIDQASITGESLPVEKAVGDKVFAGTINQAGSLEYRVTAAANNSTLARIIHAVEAAQGSRAPTQRFVDSFSRIYTPVVFVVALAVALVAPLFFGGAWFDWIYRALVLLVVACPCALVISTPVTIVSGLAAAARKGILIKGGVYLEMGEKLDYLALDKTGTLTHGKPVQTDYVALNAEAADTAPAIAASLAGRSDHPVSQAIAKAAEAGAAVHEVVSFEALGGRGVKGEINGRLYHLGNHRLVEELGLCSPELEARLDALEMQGKSVVLLLDSTGPLALFAVADTVKETSRQAIAELHELGIKTLMLTGDNPHTAKAIADQVGIDQAQGNLLPADKLAAIEGLYAQNHRVGMVGDGINDAPALARSEIGFAMAAAGTDTAIETADVALMDDDLRKIPAFIRLSRRTSAVLKQNIVLAIVTKVLFIGITFAGLATMWMAVFADMGVSLLVVFNGLRLLKK
;
A
#
# COMPACT_ATOMS: atom_id res chain seq x y z
N MET A 1 56.75 44.52 -14.13
CA MET A 1 57.07 45.12 -12.82
C MET A 1 56.09 44.56 -11.80
N GLY A 2 56.59 43.70 -10.94
CA GLY A 2 55.86 43.13 -9.82
C GLY A 2 55.88 44.12 -8.60
N PRO A 3 55.61 43.70 -7.34
CA PRO A 3 55.47 42.31 -6.83
C PRO A 3 54.29 42.11 -5.85
N ILE A 4 53.90 40.90 -5.66
CA ILE A 4 53.75 40.04 -4.46
C ILE A 4 53.65 40.73 -3.09
N SER A 5 52.63 40.44 -2.31
CA SER A 5 52.79 40.13 -0.89
C SER A 5 51.61 39.30 -0.32
N LYS A 6 51.98 38.17 0.31
CA LYS A 6 51.23 37.32 1.24
C LYS A 6 51.01 38.05 2.56
N VAL A 7 50.00 37.72 3.34
CA VAL A 7 50.08 37.29 4.74
C VAL A 7 48.68 36.86 5.29
N THR A 8 48.62 35.73 5.93
CA THR A 8 47.58 35.11 6.78
C THR A 8 47.67 35.62 8.23
N PRO A 9 46.94 35.06 9.23
CA PRO A 9 45.59 35.37 9.71
C PRO A 9 45.60 35.81 11.19
N THR A 10 44.49 36.31 11.72
CA THR A 10 44.25 36.25 13.18
C THR A 10 42.78 36.40 13.54
N HIS A 11 42.41 35.74 14.62
CA HIS A 11 41.14 35.67 15.38
C HIS A 11 40.58 37.00 15.89
N GLY A 12 39.25 37.00 16.16
CA GLY A 12 38.64 37.96 17.10
C GLY A 12 37.11 37.94 17.12
N HIS A 13 36.57 37.69 18.26
CA HIS A 13 35.23 37.52 18.77
C HIS A 13 34.18 38.62 18.48
N ASP A 14 32.90 38.12 18.55
CA ASP A 14 31.67 38.71 19.11
C ASP A 14 31.08 40.01 18.51
N GLU A 15 29.85 39.98 18.07
CA GLU A 15 28.66 40.56 18.74
C GLU A 15 27.39 40.45 17.87
N HIS A 16 26.24 40.40 18.55
CA HIS A 16 24.89 40.23 18.10
C HIS A 16 24.36 41.32 17.16
N GLU A 17 23.59 40.92 16.15
CA GLU A 17 22.50 41.76 15.63
C GLU A 17 21.33 40.88 15.14
N GLU A 18 20.17 41.10 15.77
CA GLU A 18 18.87 40.57 15.38
C GLU A 18 18.41 41.24 14.08
N VAL A 19 18.09 40.46 13.06
CA VAL A 19 17.33 40.95 11.91
C VAL A 19 16.12 40.06 11.68
N HIS A 20 14.95 40.68 11.75
CA HIS A 20 13.66 40.13 11.39
C HIS A 20 13.67 39.51 10.00
N ALA A 21 13.31 38.25 9.92
CA ALA A 21 13.03 37.54 8.64
C ALA A 21 11.53 37.36 8.48
N GLU A 22 11.03 37.96 7.42
CA GLU A 22 9.65 37.88 6.93
C GLU A 22 9.23 36.43 6.63
N HIS A 23 7.99 36.13 6.99
CA HIS A 23 7.33 34.86 6.70
C HIS A 23 7.16 34.63 5.18
N ALA A 24 8.00 33.82 4.60
CA ALA A 24 7.71 33.17 3.32
C ALA A 24 6.96 31.86 3.58
N HIS A 25 5.69 31.80 3.22
CA HIS A 25 4.88 30.59 3.22
C HIS A 25 5.45 29.59 2.20
N SER A 26 6.27 28.65 2.67
CA SER A 26 6.67 27.46 1.93
C SER A 26 5.62 26.38 2.13
N CYS A 27 4.75 26.21 1.16
CA CYS A 27 3.91 25.00 1.03
C CYS A 27 4.78 23.81 0.65
N CYS A 28 5.45 23.20 1.63
CA CYS A 28 6.01 21.86 1.47
C CYS A 28 4.88 20.84 1.63
N SER A 29 4.48 20.22 0.53
CA SER A 29 3.66 19.00 0.52
C SER A 29 4.48 17.86 1.14
N SER A 30 4.30 17.64 2.46
CA SER A 30 4.87 16.47 3.13
C SER A 30 4.19 15.21 2.63
N LYS A 31 4.96 14.28 2.06
CA LYS A 31 4.54 12.90 1.83
C LYS A 31 4.01 12.32 3.13
N ALA A 32 2.78 11.80 3.10
CA ALA A 32 2.17 11.18 4.26
C ALA A 32 2.79 9.80 4.47
N ALA A 33 3.68 9.70 5.42
CA ALA A 33 4.05 8.44 6.05
C ALA A 33 2.83 7.77 6.72
N PRO A 34 2.85 6.45 7.01
CA PRO A 34 1.77 5.76 7.73
C PRO A 34 1.36 6.56 8.97
N ALA A 35 0.18 6.27 9.56
CA ALA A 35 -0.44 7.10 10.64
C ALA A 35 0.44 7.24 11.90
N VAL A 36 1.62 7.72 11.66
CA VAL A 36 2.65 8.10 12.61
C VAL A 36 2.37 9.54 13.00
N VAL A 37 1.82 9.71 14.19
CA VAL A 37 1.64 11.02 14.76
C VAL A 37 2.91 11.31 15.56
N THR A 38 3.86 12.02 14.94
CA THR A 38 4.94 12.66 15.69
C THR A 38 4.33 13.81 16.48
N LEU A 39 4.45 13.76 17.78
CA LEU A 39 4.12 14.86 18.67
C LEU A 39 5.37 15.76 18.72
N ASP A 40 5.17 17.09 18.68
CA ASP A 40 6.24 18.10 18.78
C ASP A 40 7.00 17.97 20.11
N SER A 41 7.90 17.01 20.19
CA SER A 41 8.90 16.88 21.24
C SER A 41 10.20 16.45 20.57
N ALA A 42 11.30 17.11 20.90
CA ALA A 42 12.63 16.78 20.41
C ALA A 42 12.88 15.28 20.55
N SER A 43 13.20 14.59 19.45
CA SER A 43 13.47 13.16 19.45
C SER A 43 14.66 12.87 20.34
N SER A 44 14.43 12.32 21.53
CA SER A 44 15.51 11.76 22.35
C SER A 44 15.92 10.42 21.74
N ALA A 45 17.22 10.16 21.71
CA ALA A 45 17.80 8.91 21.21
C ALA A 45 17.40 7.66 22.04
N ASP A 46 16.66 7.84 23.13
CA ASP A 46 16.29 6.81 24.11
C ASP A 46 14.79 6.42 24.08
N ALA A 47 14.04 6.75 23.03
CA ALA A 47 12.62 6.41 22.97
C ALA A 47 12.42 4.89 22.86
N ARG A 48 11.63 4.31 23.76
CA ARG A 48 11.24 2.90 23.78
C ARG A 48 9.90 2.72 23.09
N LEU A 49 9.76 1.64 22.33
CA LEU A 49 8.49 1.22 21.75
C LEU A 49 7.77 0.26 22.69
N SER A 50 6.59 0.61 23.16
CA SER A 50 5.68 -0.28 23.87
C SER A 50 4.43 -0.53 23.06
N SER A 51 4.11 -1.81 22.82
CA SER A 51 2.92 -2.22 22.06
C SER A 51 1.80 -2.67 23.00
N PHE A 52 0.59 -2.15 22.75
CA PHE A 52 -0.59 -2.47 23.56
C PHE A 52 -1.69 -3.06 22.70
N ARG A 53 -2.35 -4.12 23.15
CA ARG A 53 -3.60 -4.59 22.59
C ARG A 53 -4.76 -3.89 23.25
N ILE A 54 -5.65 -3.30 22.46
CA ILE A 54 -6.83 -2.57 22.93
C ILE A 54 -8.05 -3.12 22.20
N GLU A 55 -8.75 -4.08 22.83
CA GLU A 55 -9.90 -4.76 22.23
C GLU A 55 -11.03 -3.82 21.79
N ALA A 56 -11.18 -2.70 22.48
CA ALA A 56 -12.19 -1.69 22.18
C ALA A 56 -11.79 -0.73 21.05
N MET A 57 -10.57 -0.84 20.49
CA MET A 57 -10.08 0.01 19.40
C MET A 57 -10.47 -0.61 18.05
N ASP A 58 -11.74 -0.51 17.68
CA ASP A 58 -12.29 -1.11 16.47
C ASP A 58 -12.66 -0.10 15.37
N CYS A 59 -12.64 1.20 15.68
CA CYS A 59 -13.01 2.23 14.72
C CYS A 59 -12.11 3.50 14.78
N PRO A 60 -12.10 4.34 13.73
CA PRO A 60 -11.32 5.58 13.69
C PRO A 60 -11.67 6.59 14.79
N THR A 61 -12.90 6.52 15.33
CA THR A 61 -13.34 7.42 16.42
C THR A 61 -12.57 7.13 17.71
N GLU A 62 -12.37 5.86 18.03
CA GLU A 62 -11.63 5.42 19.21
C GLU A 62 -10.14 5.71 19.04
N GLN A 63 -9.58 5.51 17.85
CA GLN A 63 -8.23 5.95 17.51
C GLN A 63 -8.04 7.44 17.81
N THR A 64 -8.98 8.29 17.37
CA THR A 64 -8.90 9.74 17.59
C THR A 64 -8.98 10.10 19.08
N LEU A 65 -9.81 9.40 19.87
CA LEU A 65 -9.89 9.60 21.31
C LEU A 65 -8.56 9.24 22.01
N ILE A 66 -7.98 8.11 21.68
CA ILE A 66 -6.69 7.67 22.20
C ILE A 66 -5.58 8.65 21.79
N GLN A 67 -5.53 9.06 20.52
CA GLN A 67 -4.57 10.01 19.99
C GLN A 67 -4.64 11.36 20.73
N ASN A 68 -5.85 11.90 20.93
CA ASN A 68 -6.05 13.18 21.63
C ASN A 68 -5.70 13.08 23.12
N LYS A 69 -5.83 11.91 23.73
CA LYS A 69 -5.51 11.70 25.14
C LYS A 69 -4.02 11.49 25.36
N LEU A 70 -3.40 10.57 24.60
CA LEU A 70 -1.97 10.28 24.71
C LEU A 70 -1.10 11.39 24.14
N GLY A 71 -1.58 12.14 23.14
CA GLY A 71 -0.86 13.30 22.61
C GLY A 71 -0.70 14.45 23.59
N LYS A 72 -1.42 14.44 24.71
CA LYS A 72 -1.27 15.41 25.81
C LYS A 72 -0.39 14.89 26.95
N LEU A 73 0.03 13.64 26.88
CA LEU A 73 0.87 13.01 27.90
C LEU A 73 2.33 13.32 27.62
N ALA A 74 2.98 14.06 28.54
CA ALA A 74 4.40 14.35 28.43
C ALA A 74 5.20 13.05 28.40
N GLY A 75 6.19 12.95 27.50
CA GLY A 75 7.00 11.75 27.32
C GLY A 75 6.49 10.79 26.23
N VAL A 76 5.35 11.03 25.60
CA VAL A 76 4.90 10.31 24.41
C VAL A 76 5.35 11.06 23.16
N GLN A 77 6.13 10.39 22.30
CA GLN A 77 6.74 11.04 21.13
C GLN A 77 6.02 10.68 19.83
N LYS A 78 5.58 9.41 19.70
CA LYS A 78 4.99 8.89 18.47
C LYS A 78 3.95 7.83 18.79
N LEU A 79 2.86 7.80 18.01
CA LEU A 79 1.79 6.83 18.13
C LEU A 79 1.62 6.09 16.80
N GLU A 80 1.59 4.78 16.84
CA GLU A 80 1.35 3.91 15.69
C GLU A 80 0.08 3.10 15.93
N PHE A 81 -0.90 3.20 15.03
CA PHE A 81 -2.18 2.53 15.18
C PHE A 81 -2.34 1.43 14.14
N ASN A 82 -2.52 0.20 14.60
CA ASN A 82 -2.97 -0.92 13.79
C ASN A 82 -4.41 -1.30 14.23
N LEU A 83 -5.40 -0.73 13.54
CA LEU A 83 -6.82 -0.96 13.86
C LEU A 83 -7.27 -2.39 13.53
N ILE A 84 -6.59 -3.10 12.62
CA ILE A 84 -6.95 -4.48 12.26
C ILE A 84 -6.66 -5.42 13.42
N ASN A 85 -5.44 -5.35 13.90
CA ASN A 85 -4.97 -6.20 14.99
C ASN A 85 -5.28 -5.61 16.36
N ARG A 86 -5.91 -4.40 16.40
CA ARG A 86 -6.22 -3.65 17.62
C ARG A 86 -4.99 -3.39 18.46
N ILE A 87 -3.87 -3.11 17.78
CA ILE A 87 -2.57 -2.84 18.41
C ILE A 87 -2.26 -1.34 18.32
N LEU A 88 -1.82 -0.80 19.44
CA LEU A 88 -1.28 0.55 19.57
C LEU A 88 0.20 0.47 19.91
N GLY A 89 1.07 0.95 19.05
CA GLY A 89 2.49 1.21 19.32
C GLY A 89 2.66 2.61 19.88
N VAL A 90 3.32 2.74 21.02
CA VAL A 90 3.62 4.02 21.67
C VAL A 90 5.13 4.15 21.82
N TRP A 91 5.70 5.15 21.17
CA TRP A 91 7.09 5.54 21.36
C TRP A 91 7.15 6.56 22.48
N HIS A 92 7.85 6.25 23.56
CA HIS A 92 7.90 7.06 24.77
C HIS A 92 9.25 6.99 25.49
N ASP A 93 9.53 7.99 26.30
CA ASP A 93 10.67 8.05 27.24
C ASP A 93 10.25 7.88 28.70
N LEU A 94 9.02 7.46 28.95
CA LEU A 94 8.47 7.28 30.28
C LEU A 94 9.18 6.10 30.98
N PRO A 95 9.41 6.19 32.32
CA PRO A 95 10.05 5.13 33.09
C PRO A 95 9.17 3.87 33.24
N SER A 96 7.85 4.01 33.10
CA SER A 96 6.85 2.92 33.18
C SER A 96 5.75 3.12 32.14
N THR A 97 5.11 2.03 31.75
CA THR A 97 3.93 2.03 30.84
C THR A 97 2.60 2.34 31.57
N ASP A 98 2.61 2.44 32.92
CA ASP A 98 1.40 2.65 33.72
C ASP A 98 0.66 3.96 33.36
N PRO A 99 1.34 5.12 33.15
CA PRO A 99 0.66 6.35 32.75
C PRO A 99 -0.08 6.21 31.41
N ILE A 100 0.44 5.41 30.46
CA ILE A 100 -0.20 5.12 29.18
C ILE A 100 -1.45 4.27 29.44
N ARG A 101 -1.36 3.21 30.23
CA ARG A 101 -2.48 2.34 30.58
C ARG A 101 -3.58 3.10 31.34
N GLU A 102 -3.23 3.98 32.28
CA GLU A 102 -4.18 4.83 33.01
C GLU A 102 -4.87 5.84 32.08
N ALA A 103 -4.11 6.45 31.16
CA ALA A 103 -4.68 7.37 30.18
C ALA A 103 -5.72 6.66 29.29
N ILE A 104 -5.41 5.46 28.79
CA ILE A 104 -6.33 4.62 28.01
C ILE A 104 -7.49 4.13 28.87
N GLY A 105 -7.22 3.71 30.11
CA GLY A 105 -8.23 3.33 31.09
C GLY A 105 -9.24 4.42 31.40
N SER A 106 -8.81 5.68 31.43
CA SER A 106 -9.69 6.85 31.61
C SER A 106 -10.68 7.06 30.48
N LEU A 107 -10.42 6.48 29.29
CA LEU A 107 -11.33 6.41 28.15
C LEU A 107 -12.29 5.21 28.21
N GLY A 108 -12.19 4.40 29.28
CA GLY A 108 -13.00 3.20 29.46
C GLY A 108 -12.55 2.00 28.63
N MET A 109 -11.32 2.01 28.13
CA MET A 109 -10.69 0.97 27.33
C MET A 109 -9.62 0.24 28.17
N GLN A 110 -9.47 -1.08 27.97
CA GLN A 110 -8.37 -1.85 28.55
C GLN A 110 -7.23 -1.90 27.55
N ALA A 111 -6.00 -1.71 28.01
CA ALA A 111 -4.78 -1.82 27.24
C ALA A 111 -3.90 -2.91 27.87
N ASP A 112 -3.74 -4.01 27.16
CA ASP A 112 -2.90 -5.13 27.56
C ASP A 112 -1.55 -5.00 26.88
N LEU A 113 -0.46 -4.98 27.65
CA LEU A 113 0.89 -4.87 27.13
C LEU A 113 1.28 -6.15 26.38
N ILE A 114 1.67 -6.00 25.12
CA ILE A 114 2.32 -7.06 24.34
C ILE A 114 3.81 -6.94 24.64
N GLY A 115 4.44 -8.01 25.14
CA GLY A 115 5.83 -7.99 25.68
C GLY A 115 6.83 -7.29 24.76
N GLU A 116 7.86 -6.68 25.36
CA GLU A 116 8.97 -6.05 24.63
C GLU A 116 9.65 -7.08 23.71
N GLY A 117 9.71 -6.81 22.42
CA GLY A 117 10.35 -7.69 21.43
C GLY A 117 9.49 -8.85 20.90
N ALA A 118 8.24 -8.99 21.32
CA ALA A 118 7.33 -9.93 20.68
C ALA A 118 6.89 -9.36 19.33
N ASP A 119 7.43 -9.93 18.27
CA ASP A 119 6.87 -9.82 16.92
C ASP A 119 5.36 -10.04 16.99
N SER A 120 4.62 -9.38 16.12
CA SER A 120 3.16 -9.27 16.01
C SER A 120 2.38 -10.60 15.90
N ASP A 121 2.95 -11.68 16.31
CA ASP A 121 2.47 -13.07 16.17
C ASP A 121 1.62 -13.57 17.37
N VAL A 122 0.97 -12.67 18.09
CA VAL A 122 -0.08 -13.12 19.00
C VAL A 122 -1.31 -13.42 18.16
N ALA A 123 -1.51 -14.71 17.86
CA ALA A 123 -2.71 -15.23 17.23
C ALA A 123 -3.93 -14.51 17.82
N ALA A 124 -4.75 -13.93 16.93
CA ALA A 124 -5.95 -13.20 17.32
C ALA A 124 -6.77 -14.08 18.26
N ALA A 125 -6.79 -13.74 19.55
CA ALA A 125 -7.70 -14.40 20.48
C ALA A 125 -9.11 -14.25 19.88
N PRO A 126 -9.91 -15.32 19.83
CA PRO A 126 -11.25 -15.26 19.25
C PRO A 126 -12.03 -14.16 19.98
N ALA A 127 -12.48 -13.16 19.21
CA ALA A 127 -13.27 -12.06 19.74
C ALA A 127 -14.39 -12.60 20.61
N PRO A 128 -14.65 -12.05 21.80
CA PRO A 128 -15.69 -12.55 22.69
C PRO A 128 -17.01 -12.59 21.92
N LYS A 129 -17.63 -13.75 21.86
CA LYS A 129 -18.91 -13.95 21.14
C LYS A 129 -19.94 -13.02 21.76
N LYS A 130 -20.23 -11.88 21.09
CA LYS A 130 -21.33 -10.99 21.49
C LYS A 130 -22.61 -11.80 21.44
N HIS A 131 -23.26 -11.98 22.58
CA HIS A 131 -24.54 -12.66 22.67
C HIS A 131 -25.60 -11.83 21.93
N TRP A 132 -26.31 -12.44 21.01
CA TRP A 132 -27.36 -11.79 20.21
C TRP A 132 -28.69 -11.61 20.95
N TRP A 133 -28.91 -12.34 22.07
CA TRP A 133 -30.15 -12.33 22.82
C TRP A 133 -30.56 -10.96 23.41
N PRO A 134 -29.62 -10.07 23.88
CA PRO A 134 -30.05 -8.75 24.38
C PRO A 134 -30.60 -7.88 23.25
N LEU A 135 -30.06 -8.00 22.05
CA LEU A 135 -30.54 -7.28 20.86
C LEU A 135 -31.94 -7.81 20.45
N ALA A 136 -32.15 -9.13 20.47
CA ALA A 136 -33.44 -9.72 20.19
C ALA A 136 -34.49 -9.28 21.23
N LEU A 137 -34.16 -9.30 22.53
CA LEU A 137 -35.01 -8.82 23.59
C LEU A 137 -35.37 -7.33 23.40
N SER A 138 -34.39 -6.51 23.07
CA SER A 138 -34.61 -5.09 22.78
C SER A 138 -35.59 -4.89 21.62
N GLY A 139 -35.39 -5.62 20.51
CA GLY A 139 -36.28 -5.53 19.34
C GLY A 139 -37.69 -5.95 19.61
N VAL A 140 -37.89 -7.07 20.34
CA VAL A 140 -39.23 -7.53 20.76
C VAL A 140 -39.88 -6.52 21.68
N ALA A 141 -39.15 -5.98 22.67
CA ALA A 141 -39.66 -4.98 23.59
C ALA A 141 -40.00 -3.65 22.89
N ALA A 142 -39.19 -3.19 21.94
CA ALA A 142 -39.46 -1.98 21.15
C ALA A 142 -40.73 -2.15 20.29
N LEU A 143 -40.85 -3.27 19.58
CA LEU A 143 -42.03 -3.57 18.77
C LEU A 143 -43.26 -3.72 19.62
N ALA A 144 -43.17 -4.38 20.78
CA ALA A 144 -44.29 -4.50 21.71
C ALA A 144 -44.73 -3.13 22.25
N ALA A 145 -43.80 -2.25 22.59
CA ALA A 145 -44.11 -0.89 23.03
C ALA A 145 -44.86 -0.11 21.93
N GLU A 146 -44.43 -0.22 20.66
CA GLU A 146 -45.10 0.41 19.52
C GLU A 146 -46.49 -0.13 19.27
N VAL A 147 -46.68 -1.47 19.29
CA VAL A 147 -47.96 -2.12 19.10
C VAL A 147 -48.94 -1.76 20.23
N VAL A 148 -48.51 -1.80 21.52
CA VAL A 148 -49.35 -1.44 22.68
C VAL A 148 -49.75 0.03 22.60
N HIS A 149 -48.87 0.91 22.19
CA HIS A 149 -49.13 2.34 22.00
C HIS A 149 -50.13 2.59 20.87
N PHE A 150 -49.87 2.04 19.68
CA PHE A 150 -50.72 2.24 18.50
C PHE A 150 -52.09 1.63 18.62
N ALA A 151 -52.21 0.44 19.20
CA ALA A 151 -53.47 -0.26 19.42
C ALA A 151 -54.19 0.20 20.69
N SER A 152 -53.61 1.11 21.47
CA SER A 152 -54.16 1.58 22.77
C SER A 152 -54.51 0.43 23.73
N LEU A 153 -53.72 -0.67 23.71
CA LEU A 153 -54.02 -1.93 24.43
C LEU A 153 -53.66 -1.91 25.91
N GLY A 154 -53.23 -0.77 26.48
CA GLY A 154 -52.88 -0.75 27.91
C GLY A 154 -52.51 0.64 28.44
N PRO A 155 -52.28 0.74 29.75
CA PRO A 155 -51.91 2.01 30.37
C PRO A 155 -50.49 2.45 29.91
N THR A 156 -50.27 3.76 29.89
CA THR A 156 -49.01 4.38 29.41
C THR A 156 -47.73 3.89 30.12
N TRP A 157 -47.87 3.46 31.41
CA TRP A 157 -46.75 2.91 32.16
C TRP A 157 -46.21 1.57 31.60
N VAL A 158 -47.09 0.76 30.95
CA VAL A 158 -46.67 -0.50 30.29
C VAL A 158 -45.79 -0.18 29.08
N VAL A 159 -46.17 0.82 28.28
CA VAL A 159 -45.37 1.30 27.14
C VAL A 159 -44.02 1.82 27.62
N ALA A 160 -44.02 2.60 28.71
CA ALA A 160 -42.82 3.13 29.31
C ALA A 160 -41.88 2.00 29.82
N LEU A 161 -42.44 0.99 30.48
CA LEU A 161 -41.67 -0.16 30.96
C LEU A 161 -41.02 -0.94 29.80
N LEU A 162 -41.79 -1.25 28.76
CA LEU A 162 -41.28 -1.95 27.55
C LEU A 162 -40.19 -1.14 26.87
N ALA A 163 -40.39 0.16 26.75
CA ALA A 163 -39.36 1.06 26.16
C ALA A 163 -38.07 1.06 26.99
N LEU A 164 -38.15 1.14 28.32
CA LEU A 164 -37.00 1.07 29.21
C LEU A 164 -36.29 -0.28 29.10
N VAL A 165 -37.05 -1.39 29.06
CA VAL A 165 -36.47 -2.73 28.85
C VAL A 165 -35.69 -2.77 27.53
N SER A 166 -36.26 -2.22 26.45
CA SER A 166 -35.56 -2.13 25.15
C SER A 166 -34.27 -1.32 25.24
N ILE A 167 -34.36 -0.09 25.79
CA ILE A 167 -33.21 0.84 25.88
C ILE A 167 -32.11 0.25 26.76
N PHE A 168 -32.42 -0.32 27.90
CA PHE A 168 -31.42 -0.89 28.81
C PHE A 168 -30.82 -2.22 28.31
N SER A 169 -31.56 -2.99 27.53
CA SER A 169 -31.05 -4.27 27.00
C SER A 169 -29.93 -4.10 25.99
N CYS A 170 -29.96 -3.08 25.15
CA CYS A 170 -28.94 -2.86 24.09
C CYS A 170 -28.23 -1.51 24.16
N GLY A 171 -28.82 -0.47 24.76
CA GLY A 171 -28.32 0.90 24.73
C GLY A 171 -27.24 1.25 25.74
N LEU A 172 -26.96 0.40 26.74
CA LEU A 172 -25.99 0.71 27.80
C LEU A 172 -24.59 1.02 27.26
N THR A 173 -24.14 0.32 26.21
CA THR A 173 -22.86 0.56 25.56
C THR A 173 -22.84 1.93 24.88
N THR A 174 -23.89 2.30 24.17
CA THR A 174 -24.06 3.59 23.51
C THR A 174 -24.08 4.73 24.53
N TYR A 175 -24.82 4.58 25.63
CA TYR A 175 -24.83 5.56 26.74
C TYR A 175 -23.46 5.72 27.39
N LYS A 176 -22.74 4.62 27.65
CA LYS A 176 -21.39 4.65 28.20
C LYS A 176 -20.43 5.41 27.28
N LYS A 177 -20.42 5.08 25.97
CA LYS A 177 -19.62 5.76 24.95
C LYS A 177 -20.03 7.25 24.83
N GLY A 178 -21.31 7.55 24.84
CA GLY A 178 -21.85 8.91 24.78
C GLY A 178 -21.46 9.74 25.99
N TRP A 179 -21.51 9.18 27.20
CA TRP A 179 -21.09 9.85 28.42
C TRP A 179 -19.59 10.17 28.43
N ILE A 180 -18.75 9.23 28.01
CA ILE A 180 -17.31 9.42 27.87
C ILE A 180 -17.02 10.56 26.88
N ALA A 181 -17.74 10.58 25.75
CA ALA A 181 -17.59 11.63 24.74
C ALA A 181 -17.99 13.01 25.27
N LEU A 182 -19.12 13.12 25.96
CA LEU A 182 -19.59 14.35 26.59
C LEU A 182 -18.60 14.87 27.65
N LYS A 183 -18.07 13.98 28.50
CA LYS A 183 -17.07 14.32 29.52
C LYS A 183 -15.78 14.90 28.91
N ASN A 184 -15.43 14.45 27.68
CA ASN A 184 -14.25 14.93 26.96
C ASN A 184 -14.58 16.07 25.96
N PHE A 185 -15.76 16.70 26.05
CA PHE A 185 -16.22 17.77 25.13
C PHE A 185 -16.18 17.35 23.65
N ASN A 186 -16.39 16.08 23.38
CA ASN A 186 -16.44 15.54 22.02
C ASN A 186 -17.88 15.11 21.69
N LEU A 187 -18.58 15.94 20.93
CA LEU A 187 -19.93 15.63 20.44
C LEU A 187 -19.86 14.62 19.29
N ASN A 188 -19.74 13.34 19.62
CA ASN A 188 -19.79 12.25 18.67
C ASN A 188 -21.20 11.68 18.48
N ILE A 189 -21.35 10.74 17.56
CA ILE A 189 -22.61 10.06 17.24
C ILE A 189 -23.30 9.50 18.50
N ASN A 190 -22.54 8.81 19.37
CA ASN A 190 -23.07 8.20 20.60
C ASN A 190 -23.58 9.26 21.59
N ALA A 191 -22.91 10.42 21.66
CA ALA A 191 -23.36 11.54 22.50
C ALA A 191 -24.68 12.10 21.97
N LEU A 192 -24.78 12.37 20.65
CA LEU A 192 -26.02 12.90 20.04
C LEU A 192 -27.19 11.93 20.20
N MET A 193 -26.98 10.64 19.98
CA MET A 193 -28.00 9.61 20.15
C MET A 193 -28.45 9.48 21.60
N SER A 194 -27.51 9.52 22.56
CA SER A 194 -27.84 9.49 23.99
C SER A 194 -28.71 10.70 24.40
N ILE A 195 -28.36 11.91 23.88
CA ILE A 195 -29.15 13.13 24.13
C ILE A 195 -30.54 13.01 23.51
N ALA A 196 -30.61 12.55 22.23
CA ALA A 196 -31.89 12.42 21.50
C ALA A 196 -32.85 11.42 22.17
N VAL A 197 -32.34 10.23 22.52
CA VAL A 197 -33.16 9.19 23.18
C VAL A 197 -33.57 9.64 24.58
N THR A 198 -32.68 10.25 25.36
CA THR A 198 -33.03 10.77 26.70
C THR A 198 -34.08 11.87 26.59
N GLY A 199 -33.94 12.81 25.66
CA GLY A 199 -34.89 13.86 25.39
C GLY A 199 -36.26 13.30 24.98
N ALA A 200 -36.31 12.27 24.11
CA ALA A 200 -37.53 11.60 23.68
C ALA A 200 -38.27 10.92 24.86
N VAL A 201 -37.53 10.26 25.75
CA VAL A 201 -38.07 9.69 27.00
C VAL A 201 -38.69 10.76 27.88
N LEU A 202 -37.98 11.92 28.06
CA LEU A 202 -38.44 13.01 28.91
C LEU A 202 -39.71 13.71 28.39
N ILE A 203 -39.90 13.79 27.08
CA ILE A 203 -41.12 14.36 26.47
C ILE A 203 -42.24 13.35 26.27
N GLY A 204 -42.07 12.10 26.77
CA GLY A 204 -43.10 11.08 26.72
C GLY A 204 -43.19 10.26 25.43
N GLN A 205 -42.23 10.40 24.49
CA GLN A 205 -42.15 9.63 23.24
C GLN A 205 -41.43 8.29 23.46
N TRP A 206 -41.95 7.48 24.36
CA TRP A 206 -41.36 6.22 24.83
C TRP A 206 -41.14 5.18 23.72
N PRO A 207 -42.14 4.87 22.85
CA PRO A 207 -41.97 3.88 21.80
C PRO A 207 -40.91 4.29 20.80
N GLU A 208 -40.92 5.56 20.37
CA GLU A 208 -39.94 6.09 19.43
C GLU A 208 -38.50 6.05 20.00
N ALA A 209 -38.34 6.42 21.28
CA ALA A 209 -37.05 6.34 21.96
C ALA A 209 -36.49 4.91 21.96
N ALA A 210 -37.33 3.90 22.22
CA ALA A 210 -36.97 2.50 22.21
C ALA A 210 -36.56 2.03 20.80
N MET A 211 -37.38 2.37 19.80
CA MET A 211 -37.14 2.02 18.40
C MET A 211 -35.84 2.64 17.87
N VAL A 212 -35.59 3.90 18.17
CA VAL A 212 -34.38 4.62 17.81
C VAL A 212 -33.15 3.92 18.40
N MET A 213 -33.15 3.59 19.68
CA MET A 213 -32.03 2.92 20.34
C MET A 213 -31.79 1.51 19.76
N PHE A 214 -32.83 0.75 19.53
CA PHE A 214 -32.77 -0.58 18.93
C PHE A 214 -32.17 -0.50 17.51
N LEU A 215 -32.74 0.34 16.63
CA LEU A 215 -32.29 0.50 15.26
C LEU A 215 -30.86 0.99 15.20
N PHE A 216 -30.47 1.94 16.05
CA PHE A 216 -29.10 2.42 16.14
C PHE A 216 -28.11 1.30 16.51
N THR A 217 -28.45 0.46 17.50
CA THR A 217 -27.61 -0.68 17.89
C THR A 217 -27.49 -1.72 16.76
N VAL A 218 -28.57 -1.95 16.02
CA VAL A 218 -28.55 -2.80 14.81
C VAL A 218 -27.60 -2.21 13.76
N ALA A 219 -27.65 -0.89 13.54
CA ALA A 219 -26.75 -0.21 12.61
C ALA A 219 -25.28 -0.38 13.01
N GLU A 220 -24.92 -0.11 14.28
CA GLU A 220 -23.57 -0.33 14.79
C GLU A 220 -23.09 -1.78 14.57
N LEU A 221 -23.97 -2.78 14.77
CA LEU A 221 -23.63 -4.18 14.57
C LEU A 221 -23.35 -4.51 13.10
N ILE A 222 -24.19 -3.99 12.19
CA ILE A 222 -24.03 -4.19 10.75
C ILE A 222 -22.75 -3.50 10.25
N GLU A 223 -22.48 -2.30 10.76
CA GLU A 223 -21.27 -1.56 10.49
C GLU A 223 -20.01 -2.36 10.89
N ALA A 224 -19.95 -2.82 12.14
CA ALA A 224 -18.84 -3.63 12.64
C ALA A 224 -18.65 -4.90 11.80
N LYS A 225 -19.72 -5.65 11.49
CA LYS A 225 -19.64 -6.84 10.63
C LYS A 225 -19.18 -6.53 9.20
N SER A 226 -19.53 -5.37 8.67
CA SER A 226 -19.15 -4.96 7.32
C SER A 226 -17.66 -4.60 7.24
N LEU A 227 -17.15 -3.90 8.26
CA LEU A 227 -15.71 -3.65 8.43
C LEU A 227 -14.95 -4.96 8.62
N ASP A 228 -15.45 -5.87 9.47
CA ASP A 228 -14.84 -7.19 9.65
C ASP A 228 -14.82 -7.99 8.34
N ARG A 229 -15.85 -7.89 7.51
CA ARG A 229 -15.87 -8.57 6.20
C ARG A 229 -14.83 -8.01 5.23
N ALA A 230 -14.62 -6.70 5.23
CA ALA A 230 -13.55 -6.07 4.44
C ALA A 230 -12.16 -6.46 4.98
N ARG A 231 -11.98 -6.50 6.31
CA ARG A 231 -10.75 -6.96 6.98
C ARG A 231 -10.46 -8.43 6.73
N ASN A 232 -11.46 -9.30 6.87
CA ASN A 232 -11.32 -10.74 6.64
C ASN A 232 -10.93 -11.08 5.19
N ALA A 233 -11.24 -10.21 4.23
CA ALA A 233 -10.75 -10.37 2.87
C ALA A 233 -9.22 -10.25 2.76
N ILE A 234 -8.60 -9.51 3.68
CA ILE A 234 -7.14 -9.37 3.80
C ILE A 234 -6.57 -10.48 4.68
N SER A 235 -7.18 -10.74 5.83
CA SER A 235 -6.77 -11.83 6.74
C SER A 235 -6.83 -13.21 6.09
N GLY A 236 -7.68 -13.38 5.07
CA GLY A 236 -7.70 -14.61 4.26
C GLY A 236 -6.40 -14.87 3.53
N LEU A 237 -5.58 -13.84 3.27
CA LEU A 237 -4.23 -14.00 2.71
C LEU A 237 -3.27 -14.61 3.74
N MET A 238 -3.44 -14.29 5.04
CA MET A 238 -2.60 -14.84 6.13
C MET A 238 -2.79 -16.34 6.32
N GLN A 239 -3.96 -16.88 6.01
CA GLN A 239 -4.27 -18.32 6.13
C GLN A 239 -3.74 -19.16 4.95
N LEU A 240 -3.04 -18.53 4.01
CA LEU A 240 -2.47 -19.23 2.85
C LEU A 240 -1.16 -19.95 3.18
N THR A 241 -0.44 -19.56 4.23
CA THR A 241 0.83 -20.20 4.62
C THR A 241 0.58 -21.41 5.52
N PRO A 242 1.14 -22.59 5.21
CA PRO A 242 1.11 -23.74 6.11
C PRO A 242 1.84 -23.45 7.42
N GLU A 243 1.33 -23.99 8.51
CA GLU A 243 2.00 -23.91 9.82
C GLU A 243 3.22 -24.83 9.91
N LEU A 244 3.27 -25.90 9.10
CA LEU A 244 4.31 -26.91 9.11
C LEU A 244 5.05 -26.94 7.77
N ALA A 245 6.35 -27.26 7.83
CA ALA A 245 7.23 -27.47 6.68
C ALA A 245 7.98 -28.81 6.83
N THR A 246 8.14 -29.58 5.76
CA THR A 246 8.91 -30.84 5.74
C THR A 246 10.38 -30.52 5.49
N VAL A 247 11.20 -30.52 6.52
CA VAL A 247 12.61 -30.08 6.48
C VAL A 247 13.54 -31.28 6.51
N ARG A 248 14.59 -31.23 5.69
CA ARG A 248 15.65 -32.24 5.65
C ARG A 248 16.58 -32.06 6.85
N GLN A 249 16.76 -33.13 7.64
CA GLN A 249 17.65 -33.15 8.78
C GLN A 249 19.10 -33.49 8.38
N ALA A 250 20.05 -33.27 9.29
CA ALA A 250 21.46 -33.54 9.05
C ALA A 250 21.77 -35.05 8.78
N ASP A 251 20.92 -35.95 9.25
CA ASP A 251 21.01 -37.39 9.01
C ASP A 251 20.37 -37.82 7.65
N GLY A 252 19.83 -36.86 6.87
CA GLY A 252 19.14 -37.09 5.62
C GLY A 252 17.66 -37.46 5.74
N SER A 253 17.14 -37.61 6.96
CA SER A 253 15.71 -37.85 7.21
C SER A 253 14.89 -36.59 6.99
N TRP A 254 13.56 -36.75 6.83
CA TRP A 254 12.62 -35.66 6.65
C TRP A 254 11.70 -35.53 7.87
N LEU A 255 11.63 -34.33 8.45
CA LEU A 255 10.84 -34.07 9.64
C LEU A 255 9.90 -32.89 9.38
N GLU A 256 8.64 -33.03 9.81
CA GLU A 256 7.71 -31.89 9.84
C GLU A 256 8.05 -31.00 11.04
N VAL A 257 8.34 -29.74 10.78
CA VAL A 257 8.70 -28.70 11.77
C VAL A 257 7.78 -27.50 11.59
N ASP A 258 7.56 -26.75 12.66
CA ASP A 258 6.89 -25.46 12.59
C ASP A 258 7.64 -24.54 11.62
N ALA A 259 6.93 -24.01 10.60
CA ALA A 259 7.51 -23.17 9.56
C ALA A 259 8.23 -21.93 10.13
N LYS A 260 7.78 -21.42 11.29
CA LYS A 260 8.41 -20.29 11.98
C LYS A 260 9.79 -20.61 12.59
N LYS A 261 10.09 -21.88 12.79
CA LYS A 261 11.35 -22.35 13.37
C LYS A 261 12.35 -22.83 12.33
N VAL A 262 11.99 -22.78 11.06
CA VAL A 262 12.89 -23.21 9.98
C VAL A 262 13.94 -22.13 9.76
N GLU A 263 15.21 -22.55 9.81
CA GLU A 263 16.35 -21.67 9.61
C GLU A 263 16.56 -21.35 8.12
N LEU A 264 17.28 -20.27 7.83
CA LEU A 264 17.73 -19.94 6.48
C LEU A 264 18.65 -21.07 5.97
N GLU A 265 18.70 -21.24 4.64
CA GLU A 265 19.49 -22.30 3.96
C GLU A 265 19.00 -23.72 4.22
N ALA A 266 17.98 -23.95 5.04
CA ALA A 266 17.37 -25.25 5.23
C ALA A 266 16.74 -25.76 3.92
N ILE A 267 16.81 -27.08 3.66
CA ILE A 267 16.18 -27.72 2.52
C ILE A 267 14.78 -28.20 2.92
N VAL A 268 13.78 -27.71 2.22
CA VAL A 268 12.37 -28.05 2.42
C VAL A 268 11.84 -28.81 1.22
N ARG A 269 11.07 -29.87 1.45
CA ARG A 269 10.36 -30.63 0.42
C ARG A 269 8.89 -30.27 0.40
N VAL A 270 8.34 -30.10 -0.79
CA VAL A 270 6.91 -29.91 -1.01
C VAL A 270 6.40 -30.90 -2.04
N LYS A 271 5.30 -31.59 -1.74
CA LYS A 271 4.66 -32.58 -2.59
C LYS A 271 3.57 -31.95 -3.47
N PRO A 272 3.13 -32.65 -4.53
CA PRO A 272 1.96 -32.20 -5.31
C PRO A 272 0.73 -31.98 -4.42
N GLY A 273 0.04 -30.87 -4.63
CA GLY A 273 -1.12 -30.45 -3.84
C GLY A 273 -0.81 -29.74 -2.54
N GLU A 274 0.44 -29.74 -2.07
CA GLU A 274 0.84 -29.02 -0.87
C GLU A 274 1.14 -27.55 -1.16
N ARG A 275 0.98 -26.71 -0.12
CA ARG A 275 1.37 -25.30 -0.18
C ARG A 275 2.83 -25.15 0.22
N ILE A 276 3.52 -24.21 -0.42
CA ILE A 276 4.89 -23.84 -0.09
C ILE A 276 4.85 -23.03 1.22
N ALA A 277 5.63 -23.46 2.21
CA ALA A 277 5.61 -22.87 3.55
C ALA A 277 6.47 -21.61 3.68
N LEU A 278 7.59 -21.54 2.95
CA LEU A 278 8.60 -20.47 3.06
C LEU A 278 9.09 -20.08 1.67
N ASP A 279 9.58 -18.84 1.53
CA ASP A 279 10.24 -18.42 0.29
C ASP A 279 11.57 -19.14 0.11
N GLY A 280 11.90 -19.50 -1.11
CA GLY A 280 13.13 -20.22 -1.39
C GLY A 280 13.48 -20.30 -2.87
N GLU A 281 14.55 -21.04 -3.16
CA GLU A 281 15.05 -21.34 -4.50
C GLU A 281 15.07 -22.86 -4.71
N VAL A 282 14.54 -23.33 -5.84
CA VAL A 282 14.48 -24.76 -6.16
C VAL A 282 15.88 -25.32 -6.32
N VAL A 283 16.21 -26.38 -5.56
CA VAL A 283 17.49 -27.10 -5.65
C VAL A 283 17.35 -28.47 -6.31
N SER A 284 16.14 -29.03 -6.35
CA SER A 284 15.88 -30.34 -6.97
C SER A 284 14.42 -30.48 -7.37
N GLY A 285 14.18 -31.10 -8.52
CA GLY A 285 12.85 -31.35 -9.05
C GLY A 285 12.41 -30.30 -10.09
N GLN A 286 11.24 -30.54 -10.67
CA GLN A 286 10.54 -29.66 -11.60
C GLN A 286 9.04 -29.79 -11.37
N SER A 287 8.31 -28.68 -11.37
CA SER A 287 6.87 -28.69 -11.17
C SER A 287 6.21 -27.44 -11.75
N THR A 288 4.88 -27.45 -11.81
CA THR A 288 4.05 -26.26 -12.02
C THR A 288 3.52 -25.76 -10.69
N ILE A 289 3.61 -24.44 -10.46
CA ILE A 289 3.17 -23.81 -9.22
C ILE A 289 2.07 -22.80 -9.51
N ASP A 290 0.95 -22.92 -8.81
CA ASP A 290 -0.11 -21.92 -8.79
C ASP A 290 0.30 -20.77 -7.85
N GLN A 291 0.62 -19.62 -8.45
CA GLN A 291 1.06 -18.43 -7.76
C GLN A 291 -0.05 -17.37 -7.65
N ALA A 292 -1.30 -17.69 -8.00
CA ALA A 292 -2.42 -16.75 -8.02
C ALA A 292 -2.65 -16.04 -6.68
N SER A 293 -2.27 -16.66 -5.57
CA SER A 293 -2.35 -16.07 -4.22
C SER A 293 -1.43 -14.86 -4.01
N ILE A 294 -0.35 -14.75 -4.78
CA ILE A 294 0.66 -13.69 -4.66
C ILE A 294 0.66 -12.78 -5.89
N THR A 295 0.72 -13.37 -7.08
CA THR A 295 0.80 -12.61 -8.33
C THR A 295 -0.58 -12.18 -8.85
N GLY A 296 -1.64 -12.89 -8.45
CA GLY A 296 -2.99 -12.70 -8.98
C GLY A 296 -3.22 -13.33 -10.36
N GLU A 297 -2.21 -13.99 -10.95
CA GLU A 297 -2.32 -14.69 -12.24
C GLU A 297 -2.87 -16.09 -12.05
N SER A 298 -3.87 -16.48 -12.86
CA SER A 298 -4.55 -17.77 -12.73
C SER A 298 -3.82 -18.92 -13.42
N LEU A 299 -2.83 -18.63 -14.26
CA LEU A 299 -2.07 -19.67 -14.96
C LEU A 299 -0.92 -20.16 -14.08
N PRO A 300 -0.79 -21.48 -13.86
CA PRO A 300 0.35 -22.05 -13.15
C PRO A 300 1.67 -21.78 -13.90
N VAL A 301 2.74 -21.53 -13.15
CA VAL A 301 4.07 -21.22 -13.69
C VAL A 301 4.96 -22.45 -13.52
N GLU A 302 5.66 -22.84 -14.60
CA GLU A 302 6.69 -23.89 -14.52
C GLU A 302 7.87 -23.41 -13.68
N LYS A 303 8.40 -24.30 -12.83
CA LYS A 303 9.54 -24.06 -11.96
C LYS A 303 10.53 -25.22 -12.05
N ALA A 304 11.78 -24.87 -12.27
CA ALA A 304 12.93 -25.75 -12.35
C ALA A 304 14.03 -25.34 -11.36
N VAL A 305 15.11 -26.09 -11.32
CA VAL A 305 16.28 -25.79 -10.45
C VAL A 305 16.81 -24.37 -10.73
N GLY A 306 17.00 -23.58 -9.69
CA GLY A 306 17.40 -22.16 -9.73
C GLY A 306 16.25 -21.16 -9.73
N ASP A 307 14.99 -21.61 -9.86
CA ASP A 307 13.84 -20.71 -9.83
C ASP A 307 13.38 -20.40 -8.40
N LYS A 308 12.91 -19.17 -8.21
CA LYS A 308 12.33 -18.74 -6.93
C LYS A 308 10.91 -19.30 -6.74
N VAL A 309 10.62 -19.71 -5.50
CA VAL A 309 9.29 -20.14 -5.05
C VAL A 309 8.88 -19.31 -3.83
N PHE A 310 7.58 -19.10 -3.66
CA PHE A 310 7.03 -18.18 -2.67
C PHE A 310 6.07 -18.87 -1.70
N ALA A 311 6.14 -18.49 -0.43
CA ALA A 311 5.25 -18.95 0.62
C ALA A 311 3.77 -18.71 0.28
N GLY A 312 2.90 -19.68 0.57
CA GLY A 312 1.46 -19.58 0.31
C GLY A 312 1.02 -19.98 -1.10
N THR A 313 1.95 -20.25 -2.04
CA THR A 313 1.65 -20.78 -3.38
C THR A 313 1.43 -22.28 -3.34
N ILE A 314 0.78 -22.87 -4.35
CA ILE A 314 0.41 -24.30 -4.35
C ILE A 314 1.24 -25.04 -5.40
N ASN A 315 1.96 -26.07 -4.96
CA ASN A 315 2.66 -26.99 -5.85
C ASN A 315 1.67 -27.94 -6.51
N GLN A 316 1.65 -28.06 -7.84
CA GLN A 316 0.62 -28.85 -8.54
C GLN A 316 1.08 -30.22 -9.02
N ALA A 317 2.23 -30.34 -9.70
CA ALA A 317 2.56 -31.51 -10.48
C ALA A 317 3.66 -32.40 -9.87
N GLY A 318 4.88 -31.87 -9.74
CA GLY A 318 6.05 -32.61 -9.29
C GLY A 318 6.37 -32.40 -7.81
N SER A 319 7.21 -33.26 -7.22
CA SER A 319 7.81 -32.97 -5.91
C SER A 319 9.00 -32.04 -6.10
N LEU A 320 9.08 -30.98 -5.31
CA LEU A 320 10.17 -30.01 -5.31
C LEU A 320 10.92 -30.06 -3.98
N GLU A 321 12.24 -29.89 -4.06
CA GLU A 321 13.06 -29.51 -2.92
C GLU A 321 13.61 -28.11 -3.17
N TYR A 322 13.45 -27.24 -2.19
CA TYR A 322 13.91 -25.86 -2.29
C TYR A 322 14.68 -25.46 -1.04
N ARG A 323 15.62 -24.55 -1.21
CA ARG A 323 16.42 -23.94 -0.17
C ARG A 323 15.73 -22.68 0.33
N VAL A 324 15.56 -22.56 1.64
CA VAL A 324 14.92 -21.41 2.27
C VAL A 324 15.79 -20.16 2.13
N THR A 325 15.23 -19.08 1.56
CA THR A 325 15.92 -17.80 1.36
C THR A 325 15.41 -16.69 2.27
N ALA A 326 14.22 -16.86 2.87
CA ALA A 326 13.65 -15.89 3.79
C ALA A 326 12.96 -16.58 4.98
N ALA A 327 13.11 -16.03 6.17
CA ALA A 327 12.40 -16.48 7.37
C ALA A 327 10.88 -16.26 7.21
N ALA A 328 10.06 -17.02 7.96
CA ALA A 328 8.61 -17.00 7.84
C ALA A 328 7.99 -15.59 8.01
N ASN A 329 8.51 -14.80 8.96
CA ASN A 329 8.06 -13.43 9.23
C ASN A 329 8.55 -12.40 8.19
N ASN A 330 9.53 -12.76 7.37
CA ASN A 330 10.10 -11.92 6.31
C ASN A 330 9.82 -12.48 4.89
N SER A 331 8.93 -13.47 4.77
CA SER A 331 8.50 -14.00 3.46
C SER A 331 7.78 -12.92 2.63
N THR A 332 7.76 -13.10 1.32
CA THR A 332 7.04 -12.21 0.40
C THR A 332 5.58 -12.01 0.81
N LEU A 333 4.91 -13.09 1.22
CA LEU A 333 3.53 -13.02 1.72
C LEU A 333 3.43 -12.22 3.02
N ALA A 334 4.34 -12.40 3.98
CA ALA A 334 4.38 -11.63 5.22
C ALA A 334 4.58 -10.13 4.93
N ARG A 335 5.49 -9.77 4.02
CA ARG A 335 5.70 -8.38 3.59
C ARG A 335 4.46 -7.77 2.93
N ILE A 336 3.73 -8.53 2.11
CA ILE A 336 2.44 -8.10 1.54
C ILE A 336 1.45 -7.77 2.65
N ILE A 337 1.31 -8.65 3.64
CA ILE A 337 0.40 -8.47 4.76
C ILE A 337 0.75 -7.21 5.56
N HIS A 338 2.02 -7.07 5.97
CA HIS A 338 2.51 -5.90 6.71
C HIS A 338 2.29 -4.59 5.95
N ALA A 339 2.54 -4.58 4.64
CA ALA A 339 2.32 -3.37 3.85
C ALA A 339 0.83 -3.02 3.70
N VAL A 340 -0.07 -4.01 3.56
CA VAL A 340 -1.53 -3.77 3.56
C VAL A 340 -2.01 -3.30 4.93
N GLU A 341 -1.47 -3.82 6.02
CA GLU A 341 -1.77 -3.37 7.38
C GLU A 341 -1.30 -1.93 7.61
N ALA A 342 -0.06 -1.61 7.22
CA ALA A 342 0.48 -0.26 7.29
C ALA A 342 -0.32 0.73 6.43
N ALA A 343 -0.78 0.28 5.24
CA ALA A 343 -1.61 1.08 4.34
C ALA A 343 -2.93 1.53 4.98
N GLN A 344 -3.52 0.72 5.84
CA GLN A 344 -4.75 1.06 6.53
C GLN A 344 -4.55 2.12 7.62
N GLY A 345 -3.35 2.25 8.16
CA GLY A 345 -2.98 3.31 9.09
C GLY A 345 -2.93 4.70 8.45
N SER A 346 -2.70 4.80 7.13
CA SER A 346 -2.63 6.07 6.41
C SER A 346 -4.02 6.56 6.02
N ARG A 347 -4.45 7.73 6.55
CA ARG A 347 -5.76 8.32 6.24
C ARG A 347 -5.76 8.95 4.84
N ALA A 348 -6.64 8.45 3.99
CA ALA A 348 -6.90 8.99 2.66
C ALA A 348 -7.38 10.46 2.70
N PRO A 349 -7.14 11.27 1.64
CA PRO A 349 -7.59 12.67 1.59
C PRO A 349 -9.08 12.84 1.83
N THR A 350 -9.91 12.00 1.24
CA THR A 350 -11.37 12.00 1.46
C THR A 350 -11.72 11.69 2.91
N GLN A 351 -11.02 10.77 3.57
CA GLN A 351 -11.23 10.45 4.98
C GLN A 351 -10.88 11.64 5.88
N ARG A 352 -9.74 12.30 5.63
CA ARG A 352 -9.34 13.54 6.36
C ARG A 352 -10.36 14.65 6.19
N PHE A 353 -10.92 14.80 4.97
CA PHE A 353 -11.98 15.76 4.71
C PHE A 353 -13.25 15.44 5.51
N VAL A 354 -13.71 14.20 5.50
CA VAL A 354 -14.89 13.76 6.26
C VAL A 354 -14.71 13.96 7.76
N ASP A 355 -13.54 13.62 8.30
CA ASP A 355 -13.22 13.83 9.72
C ASP A 355 -13.24 15.32 10.11
N SER A 356 -12.64 16.17 9.27
CA SER A 356 -12.63 17.63 9.48
C SER A 356 -14.02 18.23 9.36
N PHE A 357 -14.79 17.81 8.38
CA PHE A 357 -16.18 18.20 8.19
C PHE A 357 -17.02 17.82 9.41
N SER A 358 -16.95 16.57 9.86
CA SER A 358 -17.72 16.07 11.01
C SER A 358 -17.38 16.84 12.30
N ARG A 359 -16.14 17.25 12.49
CA ARG A 359 -15.69 18.02 13.66
C ARG A 359 -16.36 19.40 13.77
N ILE A 360 -16.68 20.03 12.63
CA ILE A 360 -17.33 21.34 12.60
C ILE A 360 -18.86 21.15 12.51
N TYR A 361 -19.30 20.26 11.64
CA TYR A 361 -20.72 20.04 11.36
C TYR A 361 -21.51 19.60 12.59
N THR A 362 -20.99 18.65 13.39
CA THR A 362 -21.72 18.09 14.53
C THR A 362 -22.03 19.14 15.62
N PRO A 363 -21.09 19.98 16.07
CA PRO A 363 -21.40 21.08 16.99
C PRO A 363 -22.36 22.12 16.41
N VAL A 364 -22.23 22.46 15.12
CA VAL A 364 -23.14 23.41 14.46
C VAL A 364 -24.58 22.89 14.48
N VAL A 365 -24.77 21.61 14.11
CA VAL A 365 -26.10 20.97 14.17
C VAL A 365 -26.66 20.98 15.58
N PHE A 366 -25.84 20.69 16.60
CA PHE A 366 -26.28 20.73 17.99
C PHE A 366 -26.77 22.12 18.38
N VAL A 367 -26.04 23.17 18.01
CA VAL A 367 -26.45 24.56 18.28
C VAL A 367 -27.74 24.92 17.53
N VAL A 368 -27.88 24.50 16.26
CA VAL A 368 -29.10 24.72 15.47
C VAL A 368 -30.29 23.98 16.12
N ALA A 369 -30.12 22.73 16.54
CA ALA A 369 -31.18 21.98 17.22
C ALA A 369 -31.59 22.66 18.53
N LEU A 370 -30.62 23.16 19.32
CA LEU A 370 -30.90 23.92 20.52
C LEU A 370 -31.67 25.22 20.21
N ALA A 371 -31.29 25.91 19.14
CA ALA A 371 -32.00 27.10 18.68
C ALA A 371 -33.43 26.77 18.23
N VAL A 372 -33.66 25.67 17.53
CA VAL A 372 -35.01 25.18 17.16
C VAL A 372 -35.82 24.86 18.39
N ALA A 373 -35.26 24.24 19.42
CA ALA A 373 -35.96 23.92 20.66
C ALA A 373 -36.35 25.15 21.49
N LEU A 374 -35.47 26.17 21.55
CA LEU A 374 -35.61 27.31 22.48
C LEU A 374 -36.15 28.58 21.83
N VAL A 375 -35.69 28.87 20.61
CA VAL A 375 -35.97 30.15 19.91
C VAL A 375 -37.24 30.04 19.04
N ALA A 376 -37.41 28.92 18.31
CA ALA A 376 -38.51 28.78 17.38
C ALA A 376 -39.91 28.88 18.04
N PRO A 377 -40.17 28.32 19.24
CA PRO A 377 -41.46 28.50 19.92
C PRO A 377 -41.82 29.96 20.20
N LEU A 378 -40.80 30.79 20.47
CA LEU A 378 -40.99 32.21 20.78
C LEU A 378 -41.37 33.06 19.58
N PHE A 379 -40.85 32.72 18.38
CA PHE A 379 -41.07 33.51 17.18
C PHE A 379 -42.19 32.96 16.27
N PHE A 380 -42.35 31.65 16.23
CA PHE A 380 -43.33 31.00 15.34
C PHE A 380 -44.56 30.48 16.08
N GLY A 381 -44.60 30.57 17.43
CA GLY A 381 -45.68 30.02 18.23
C GLY A 381 -45.69 28.49 18.24
N GLY A 382 -46.76 27.90 18.79
CA GLY A 382 -46.93 26.44 18.91
C GLY A 382 -46.51 25.91 20.28
N ALA A 383 -46.76 24.61 20.50
CA ALA A 383 -46.40 23.97 21.74
C ALA A 383 -44.88 23.74 21.85
N TRP A 384 -44.30 24.01 23.02
CA TRP A 384 -42.87 23.80 23.28
C TRP A 384 -42.45 22.36 23.03
N PHE A 385 -43.31 21.39 23.35
CA PHE A 385 -43.02 19.99 23.14
C PHE A 385 -42.86 19.63 21.67
N ASP A 386 -43.61 20.23 20.74
CA ASP A 386 -43.49 19.98 19.31
C ASP A 386 -42.13 20.48 18.77
N TRP A 387 -41.68 21.64 19.22
CA TRP A 387 -40.40 22.21 18.83
C TRP A 387 -39.23 21.43 19.42
N ILE A 388 -39.33 20.99 20.69
CA ILE A 388 -38.31 20.12 21.30
C ILE A 388 -38.28 18.79 20.53
N TYR A 389 -39.41 18.19 20.19
CA TYR A 389 -39.49 16.96 19.39
C TYR A 389 -38.80 17.15 18.04
N ARG A 390 -39.10 18.23 17.28
CA ARG A 390 -38.45 18.54 16.00
C ARG A 390 -36.94 18.74 16.17
N ALA A 391 -36.50 19.35 17.24
CA ALA A 391 -35.08 19.51 17.55
C ALA A 391 -34.39 18.16 17.79
N LEU A 392 -35.04 17.23 18.50
CA LEU A 392 -34.53 15.87 18.73
C LEU A 392 -34.49 15.07 17.42
N VAL A 393 -35.50 15.16 16.58
CA VAL A 393 -35.51 14.56 15.23
C VAL A 393 -34.39 15.13 14.39
N LEU A 394 -34.15 16.45 14.44
CA LEU A 394 -33.06 17.10 13.71
C LEU A 394 -31.68 16.56 14.16
N LEU A 395 -31.46 16.35 15.48
CA LEU A 395 -30.22 15.76 15.98
C LEU A 395 -29.96 14.36 15.40
N VAL A 396 -31.01 13.56 15.31
CA VAL A 396 -30.93 12.20 14.74
C VAL A 396 -30.64 12.23 13.23
N VAL A 397 -31.43 13.02 12.46
CA VAL A 397 -31.29 13.14 10.99
C VAL A 397 -29.91 13.65 10.60
N ALA A 398 -29.40 14.62 11.35
CA ALA A 398 -28.18 15.31 11.02
C ALA A 398 -26.89 14.52 11.38
N CYS A 399 -27.01 13.33 11.99
CA CYS A 399 -25.85 12.47 12.23
C CYS A 399 -25.13 12.10 10.91
N PRO A 400 -23.82 12.37 10.71
CA PRO A 400 -23.12 12.05 9.46
C PRO A 400 -22.70 10.57 9.35
N CYS A 401 -23.48 9.62 9.89
CA CYS A 401 -23.11 8.21 10.04
C CYS A 401 -22.70 7.56 8.71
N ALA A 402 -23.56 7.62 7.71
CA ALA A 402 -23.30 7.03 6.39
C ALA A 402 -22.05 7.60 5.71
N LEU A 403 -21.74 8.89 5.91
CA LEU A 403 -20.59 9.54 5.34
C LEU A 403 -19.30 9.06 6.00
N VAL A 404 -19.27 8.96 7.33
CA VAL A 404 -18.11 8.55 8.12
C VAL A 404 -17.75 7.08 7.87
N ILE A 405 -18.74 6.20 7.72
CA ILE A 405 -18.55 4.77 7.50
C ILE A 405 -18.14 4.45 6.06
N SER A 406 -18.71 5.16 5.10
CA SER A 406 -18.53 4.89 3.67
C SER A 406 -17.07 4.92 3.24
N THR A 407 -16.30 5.89 3.73
CA THR A 407 -14.92 6.13 3.27
C THR A 407 -13.98 4.99 3.67
N PRO A 408 -13.84 4.59 4.96
CA PRO A 408 -12.94 3.50 5.32
C PRO A 408 -13.34 2.17 4.69
N VAL A 409 -14.63 1.85 4.60
CA VAL A 409 -15.10 0.59 3.98
C VAL A 409 -14.72 0.56 2.49
N THR A 410 -14.89 1.65 1.77
CA THR A 410 -14.58 1.73 0.34
C THR A 410 -13.07 1.64 0.10
N ILE A 411 -12.24 2.35 0.88
CA ILE A 411 -10.78 2.32 0.77
C ILE A 411 -10.23 0.94 1.10
N VAL A 412 -10.64 0.34 2.23
CA VAL A 412 -10.19 -1.01 2.62
C VAL A 412 -10.58 -2.05 1.56
N SER A 413 -11.80 -1.94 0.99
CA SER A 413 -12.23 -2.82 -0.10
C SER A 413 -11.39 -2.64 -1.36
N GLY A 414 -11.01 -1.41 -1.70
CA GLY A 414 -10.11 -1.11 -2.82
C GLY A 414 -8.70 -1.65 -2.61
N LEU A 415 -8.13 -1.47 -1.42
CA LEU A 415 -6.81 -2.01 -1.06
C LEU A 415 -6.81 -3.55 -1.12
N ALA A 416 -7.85 -4.20 -0.58
CA ALA A 416 -7.99 -5.65 -0.65
C ALA A 416 -8.15 -6.17 -2.09
N ALA A 417 -8.85 -5.42 -2.96
CA ALA A 417 -8.99 -5.76 -4.37
C ALA A 417 -7.67 -5.61 -5.13
N ALA A 418 -6.83 -4.60 -4.79
CA ALA A 418 -5.49 -4.41 -5.34
C ALA A 418 -4.56 -5.56 -4.93
N ALA A 419 -4.52 -5.89 -3.64
CA ALA A 419 -3.67 -6.95 -3.10
C ALA A 419 -3.95 -8.30 -3.77
N ARG A 420 -5.22 -8.65 -4.01
CA ARG A 420 -5.62 -9.88 -4.74
C ARG A 420 -5.14 -9.92 -6.20
N LYS A 421 -4.79 -8.77 -6.77
CA LYS A 421 -4.22 -8.66 -8.13
C LYS A 421 -2.70 -8.54 -8.09
N GLY A 422 -2.05 -8.80 -6.95
CA GLY A 422 -0.62 -8.64 -6.79
C GLY A 422 -0.15 -7.18 -6.88
N ILE A 423 -1.01 -6.22 -6.55
CA ILE A 423 -0.70 -4.79 -6.49
C ILE A 423 -0.71 -4.37 -5.02
N LEU A 424 0.46 -4.13 -4.47
CA LEU A 424 0.64 -3.74 -3.08
C LEU A 424 0.67 -2.22 -2.96
N ILE A 425 -0.30 -1.64 -2.27
CA ILE A 425 -0.44 -0.18 -2.10
C ILE A 425 -0.17 0.17 -0.65
N LYS A 426 0.78 1.06 -0.38
CA LYS A 426 1.19 1.46 0.98
C LYS A 426 0.26 2.47 1.66
N GLY A 427 -0.85 2.84 1.04
CA GLY A 427 -1.80 3.76 1.67
C GLY A 427 -3.04 4.06 0.85
N GLY A 428 -4.17 4.30 1.52
CA GLY A 428 -5.39 4.76 0.87
C GLY A 428 -5.22 6.08 0.14
N VAL A 429 -4.22 6.87 0.52
CA VAL A 429 -3.81 8.11 -0.17
C VAL A 429 -3.48 7.82 -1.63
N TYR A 430 -2.62 6.84 -1.88
CA TYR A 430 -2.15 6.50 -3.22
C TYR A 430 -3.26 5.90 -4.08
N LEU A 431 -4.19 5.16 -3.45
CA LEU A 431 -5.37 4.64 -4.13
C LEU A 431 -6.30 5.77 -4.61
N GLU A 432 -6.42 6.88 -3.88
CA GLU A 432 -7.18 8.05 -4.35
C GLU A 432 -6.39 8.91 -5.35
N MET A 433 -5.05 9.01 -5.18
CA MET A 433 -4.21 9.83 -6.05
C MET A 433 -4.04 9.23 -7.45
N GLY A 434 -4.10 7.91 -7.57
CA GLY A 434 -3.94 7.22 -8.86
C GLY A 434 -4.95 7.63 -9.93
N GLU A 435 -6.17 8.10 -9.58
CA GLU A 435 -7.12 8.63 -10.56
C GLU A 435 -6.65 9.93 -11.22
N LYS A 436 -5.75 10.68 -10.54
CA LYS A 436 -5.30 12.00 -10.95
C LYS A 436 -4.02 12.00 -11.77
N LEU A 437 -3.38 10.85 -11.90
CA LEU A 437 -2.18 10.73 -12.72
C LEU A 437 -2.51 11.06 -14.18
N ASP A 438 -1.68 11.88 -14.81
CA ASP A 438 -1.74 12.25 -16.21
C ASP A 438 -0.42 11.97 -16.96
N TYR A 439 0.66 11.73 -16.22
CA TYR A 439 1.96 11.32 -16.72
C TYR A 439 2.50 10.11 -15.98
N LEU A 440 3.17 9.22 -16.72
CA LEU A 440 3.93 8.10 -16.15
C LEU A 440 5.34 8.13 -16.70
N ALA A 441 6.32 8.35 -15.84
CA ALA A 441 7.73 8.19 -16.13
C ALA A 441 8.14 6.73 -15.87
N LEU A 442 8.89 6.14 -16.79
CA LEU A 442 9.30 4.73 -16.72
C LEU A 442 10.81 4.63 -16.88
N ASP A 443 11.45 3.88 -15.98
CA ASP A 443 12.81 3.43 -16.23
C ASP A 443 12.81 2.38 -17.35
N LYS A 444 13.95 2.20 -18.01
CA LYS A 444 14.12 1.21 -19.06
C LYS A 444 14.38 -0.18 -18.48
N THR A 445 15.50 -0.31 -17.75
CA THR A 445 16.09 -1.59 -17.36
C THR A 445 15.28 -2.25 -16.24
N GLY A 446 14.93 -3.55 -16.40
CA GLY A 446 14.12 -4.26 -15.42
C GLY A 446 12.64 -3.83 -15.37
N THR A 447 12.30 -2.66 -15.93
CA THR A 447 10.94 -2.12 -16.02
C THR A 447 10.29 -2.44 -17.36
N LEU A 448 10.74 -1.78 -18.43
CA LEU A 448 10.25 -2.01 -19.79
C LEU A 448 10.90 -3.26 -20.42
N THR A 449 12.10 -3.58 -20.00
CA THR A 449 12.92 -4.70 -20.45
C THR A 449 13.07 -5.75 -19.35
N HIS A 450 13.59 -6.92 -19.71
CA HIS A 450 13.81 -8.01 -18.75
C HIS A 450 14.92 -7.74 -17.74
N GLY A 451 15.78 -6.73 -17.96
CA GLY A 451 16.94 -6.42 -17.12
C GLY A 451 18.05 -7.49 -17.22
N LYS A 452 17.94 -8.39 -18.16
CA LYS A 452 18.89 -9.49 -18.41
C LYS A 452 19.30 -9.44 -19.87
N PRO A 453 20.49 -8.89 -20.17
CA PRO A 453 21.01 -8.87 -21.53
C PRO A 453 21.11 -10.30 -22.09
N VAL A 454 20.73 -10.47 -23.35
CA VAL A 454 20.87 -11.72 -24.09
C VAL A 454 21.59 -11.46 -25.41
N GLN A 455 22.37 -12.43 -25.89
CA GLN A 455 22.98 -12.32 -27.21
C GLN A 455 21.84 -12.45 -28.25
N THR A 456 21.70 -11.40 -29.08
CA THR A 456 20.67 -11.32 -30.13
C THR A 456 21.19 -11.67 -31.50
N ASP A 457 22.48 -11.34 -31.78
CA ASP A 457 23.09 -11.55 -33.09
C ASP A 457 24.51 -12.10 -32.94
N TYR A 458 24.85 -12.92 -33.91
CA TYR A 458 26.20 -13.41 -34.15
C TYR A 458 26.53 -13.27 -35.63
N VAL A 459 27.67 -12.64 -35.95
CA VAL A 459 28.13 -12.48 -37.31
C VAL A 459 29.61 -12.86 -37.38
N ALA A 460 29.93 -13.91 -38.09
CA ALA A 460 31.31 -14.25 -38.41
C ALA A 460 31.89 -13.24 -39.41
N LEU A 461 32.98 -12.61 -39.07
CA LEU A 461 33.70 -11.67 -39.92
C LEU A 461 34.83 -12.36 -40.70
N ASN A 462 35.30 -13.50 -40.16
CA ASN A 462 36.26 -14.37 -40.81
C ASN A 462 35.64 -15.75 -41.01
N ALA A 463 35.58 -16.24 -42.23
CA ALA A 463 34.97 -17.52 -42.58
C ALA A 463 35.67 -18.74 -41.93
N GLU A 464 37.00 -18.68 -41.74
CA GLU A 464 37.78 -19.74 -41.10
C GLU A 464 37.53 -19.83 -39.59
N ALA A 465 37.12 -18.72 -38.96
CA ALA A 465 36.84 -18.65 -37.53
C ALA A 465 35.36 -18.85 -37.21
N ALA A 466 34.47 -19.00 -38.21
CA ALA A 466 33.01 -18.99 -38.00
C ALA A 466 32.53 -20.05 -36.98
N ASP A 467 33.11 -21.26 -37.02
CA ASP A 467 32.70 -22.37 -36.13
C ASP A 467 33.39 -22.31 -34.74
N THR A 468 34.53 -21.65 -34.63
CA THR A 468 35.36 -21.61 -33.40
C THR A 468 35.17 -20.34 -32.59
N ALA A 469 34.83 -19.23 -33.24
CA ALA A 469 34.66 -17.93 -32.57
C ALA A 469 33.65 -17.92 -31.42
N PRO A 470 32.47 -18.58 -31.50
CA PRO A 470 31.58 -18.61 -30.37
C PRO A 470 32.13 -19.30 -29.12
N ALA A 471 32.86 -20.41 -29.30
CA ALA A 471 33.52 -21.15 -28.21
C ALA A 471 34.65 -20.34 -27.57
N ILE A 472 35.47 -19.64 -28.39
CA ILE A 472 36.53 -18.76 -27.90
C ILE A 472 35.96 -17.57 -27.14
N ALA A 473 34.95 -16.90 -27.73
CA ALA A 473 34.29 -15.77 -27.09
C ALA A 473 33.65 -16.16 -25.76
N ALA A 474 32.96 -17.29 -25.72
CA ALA A 474 32.33 -17.82 -24.49
C ALA A 474 33.35 -18.14 -23.40
N SER A 475 34.52 -18.71 -23.79
CA SER A 475 35.60 -19.04 -22.86
C SER A 475 36.22 -17.80 -22.21
N LEU A 476 36.40 -16.71 -22.97
CA LEU A 476 36.85 -15.40 -22.45
C LEU A 476 35.76 -14.75 -21.61
N ALA A 477 34.54 -14.70 -22.14
CA ALA A 477 33.38 -14.06 -21.52
C ALA A 477 32.99 -14.70 -20.18
N GLY A 478 33.09 -16.02 -20.06
CA GLY A 478 32.78 -16.77 -18.84
C GLY A 478 33.72 -16.46 -17.66
N ARG A 479 34.85 -15.75 -17.88
CA ARG A 479 35.74 -15.27 -16.85
C ARG A 479 35.44 -13.84 -16.35
N SER A 480 34.46 -13.19 -16.97
CA SER A 480 34.07 -11.80 -16.65
C SER A 480 32.72 -11.81 -15.94
N ASP A 481 32.56 -10.97 -14.92
CA ASP A 481 31.30 -10.68 -14.22
C ASP A 481 30.41 -9.65 -14.93
N HIS A 482 30.92 -9.06 -16.04
CA HIS A 482 30.19 -8.04 -16.78
C HIS A 482 28.93 -8.63 -17.46
N PRO A 483 27.73 -8.00 -17.34
CA PRO A 483 26.47 -8.55 -17.86
C PRO A 483 26.49 -8.93 -19.35
N VAL A 484 27.15 -8.11 -20.19
CA VAL A 484 27.28 -8.39 -21.62
C VAL A 484 28.15 -9.63 -21.87
N SER A 485 29.23 -9.79 -21.12
CA SER A 485 30.07 -10.99 -21.20
C SER A 485 29.30 -12.24 -20.78
N GLN A 486 28.55 -12.15 -19.67
CA GLN A 486 27.72 -13.26 -19.20
C GLN A 486 26.67 -13.68 -20.23
N ALA A 487 26.09 -12.73 -20.96
CA ALA A 487 25.12 -13.01 -22.02
C ALA A 487 25.75 -13.83 -23.16
N ILE A 488 27.00 -13.47 -23.57
CA ILE A 488 27.76 -14.18 -24.61
C ILE A 488 28.13 -15.60 -24.12
N ALA A 489 28.59 -15.71 -22.87
CA ALA A 489 28.96 -17.00 -22.28
C ALA A 489 27.74 -17.96 -22.27
N LYS A 490 26.58 -17.51 -21.80
CA LYS A 490 25.34 -18.30 -21.75
C LYS A 490 24.82 -18.72 -23.11
N ALA A 491 24.96 -17.88 -24.12
CA ALA A 491 24.48 -18.20 -25.47
C ALA A 491 25.22 -19.39 -26.08
N ALA A 492 26.48 -19.63 -25.67
CA ALA A 492 27.31 -20.72 -26.16
C ALA A 492 27.21 -22.02 -25.32
N GLU A 493 26.70 -21.98 -24.09
CA GLU A 493 26.63 -23.13 -23.16
C GLU A 493 25.88 -24.35 -23.73
N ALA A 494 25.02 -24.20 -24.71
CA ALA A 494 24.19 -25.28 -25.26
C ALA A 494 24.94 -26.26 -26.20
N GLY A 495 26.29 -26.17 -26.34
CA GLY A 495 27.02 -27.14 -27.17
C GLY A 495 28.47 -26.80 -27.50
N ALA A 496 29.05 -25.72 -27.02
CA ALA A 496 30.41 -25.33 -27.34
C ALA A 496 31.43 -25.88 -26.34
N ALA A 497 32.58 -26.36 -26.85
CA ALA A 497 33.70 -26.76 -25.98
C ALA A 497 34.33 -25.51 -25.32
N VAL A 498 34.32 -25.47 -23.98
CA VAL A 498 35.01 -24.42 -23.22
C VAL A 498 36.53 -24.66 -23.29
N HIS A 499 37.26 -23.65 -23.74
CA HIS A 499 38.71 -23.67 -23.80
C HIS A 499 39.32 -23.15 -22.51
N GLU A 500 40.52 -23.65 -22.18
CA GLU A 500 41.28 -23.09 -21.07
C GLU A 500 41.85 -21.72 -21.48
N VAL A 501 41.58 -20.70 -20.65
CA VAL A 501 42.08 -19.33 -20.87
C VAL A 501 43.26 -19.08 -19.90
N VAL A 502 44.39 -18.73 -20.48
CA VAL A 502 45.60 -18.37 -19.74
C VAL A 502 45.80 -16.85 -19.86
N SER A 503 46.51 -16.25 -18.90
CA SER A 503 46.85 -14.81 -18.94
C SER A 503 45.62 -13.89 -19.13
N PHE A 504 44.48 -14.22 -18.43
CA PHE A 504 43.27 -13.43 -18.49
C PHE A 504 43.46 -12.02 -17.87
N GLU A 505 43.05 -10.99 -18.57
CA GLU A 505 43.09 -9.60 -18.08
C GLU A 505 41.82 -8.84 -18.49
N ALA A 506 41.18 -8.18 -17.51
CA ALA A 506 40.06 -7.27 -17.78
C ALA A 506 40.57 -5.87 -18.15
N LEU A 507 40.15 -5.36 -19.30
CA LEU A 507 40.48 -4.05 -19.82
C LEU A 507 39.38 -3.07 -19.44
N GLY A 508 39.57 -2.25 -18.41
CA GLY A 508 38.55 -1.35 -17.86
C GLY A 508 37.85 -0.49 -18.91
N GLY A 509 36.52 -0.66 -19.07
CA GLY A 509 35.71 0.07 -20.05
C GLY A 509 35.92 -0.29 -21.51
N ARG A 510 36.71 -1.35 -21.82
CA ARG A 510 37.03 -1.79 -23.18
C ARG A 510 36.67 -3.24 -23.48
N GLY A 511 36.77 -4.13 -22.50
CA GLY A 511 36.52 -5.56 -22.66
C GLY A 511 37.47 -6.43 -21.87
N VAL A 512 37.79 -7.61 -22.43
CA VAL A 512 38.71 -8.58 -21.82
C VAL A 512 39.70 -9.11 -22.84
N LYS A 513 40.85 -9.58 -22.40
CA LYS A 513 41.81 -10.32 -23.22
C LYS A 513 42.30 -11.57 -22.52
N GLY A 514 42.75 -12.55 -23.28
CA GLY A 514 43.31 -13.79 -22.75
C GLY A 514 43.91 -14.65 -23.85
N GLU A 515 44.74 -15.58 -23.44
CA GLU A 515 45.43 -16.50 -24.34
C GLU A 515 44.72 -17.86 -24.34
N ILE A 516 44.39 -18.37 -25.52
CA ILE A 516 43.76 -19.68 -25.72
C ILE A 516 44.60 -20.43 -26.76
N ASN A 517 45.10 -21.62 -26.44
CA ASN A 517 45.92 -22.46 -27.28
C ASN A 517 47.15 -21.73 -27.84
N GLY A 518 47.82 -20.88 -27.04
CA GLY A 518 48.99 -20.11 -27.44
C GLY A 518 48.72 -18.90 -28.36
N ARG A 519 47.45 -18.51 -28.50
CA ARG A 519 47.01 -17.37 -29.29
C ARG A 519 46.33 -16.33 -28.39
N LEU A 520 46.71 -15.05 -28.53
CA LEU A 520 46.10 -13.96 -27.81
C LEU A 520 44.81 -13.51 -28.49
N TYR A 521 43.72 -13.47 -27.73
CA TYR A 521 42.43 -12.96 -28.16
C TYR A 521 41.95 -11.79 -27.31
N HIS A 522 41.25 -10.87 -27.94
CA HIS A 522 40.56 -9.78 -27.29
C HIS A 522 39.05 -9.93 -27.54
N LEU A 523 38.25 -9.73 -26.50
CA LEU A 523 36.80 -9.63 -26.59
C LEU A 523 36.39 -8.26 -26.04
N GLY A 524 36.08 -7.30 -26.94
CA GLY A 524 35.89 -5.92 -26.52
C GLY A 524 34.91 -5.11 -27.38
N ASN A 525 34.64 -3.91 -26.92
CA ASN A 525 33.70 -2.98 -27.57
C ASN A 525 34.35 -2.23 -28.75
N HIS A 526 33.55 -1.43 -29.45
CA HIS A 526 33.98 -0.61 -30.61
C HIS A 526 35.24 0.23 -30.31
N ARG A 527 35.30 0.84 -29.13
CA ARG A 527 36.47 1.65 -28.71
C ARG A 527 37.77 0.86 -28.66
N LEU A 528 37.74 -0.40 -28.24
CA LEU A 528 38.93 -1.25 -28.26
C LEU A 528 39.40 -1.52 -29.68
N VAL A 529 38.49 -1.72 -30.62
CA VAL A 529 38.79 -1.98 -32.03
C VAL A 529 39.42 -0.76 -32.68
N GLU A 530 38.95 0.44 -32.36
CA GLU A 530 39.54 1.72 -32.82
C GLU A 530 40.97 1.92 -32.26
N GLU A 531 41.13 1.70 -30.92
CA GLU A 531 42.44 1.82 -30.27
C GLU A 531 43.49 0.84 -30.84
N LEU A 532 43.09 -0.32 -31.31
CA LEU A 532 43.91 -1.31 -31.96
C LEU A 532 44.15 -1.00 -33.46
N GLY A 533 43.44 0.01 -34.01
CA GLY A 533 43.57 0.38 -35.43
C GLY A 533 42.95 -0.64 -36.40
N LEU A 534 42.02 -1.46 -35.92
CA LEU A 534 41.42 -2.57 -36.69
C LEU A 534 40.00 -2.25 -37.20
N CYS A 535 39.51 -1.01 -37.03
CA CYS A 535 38.18 -0.60 -37.50
C CYS A 535 38.26 -0.20 -38.99
N SER A 536 37.65 -0.99 -39.87
CA SER A 536 37.46 -0.61 -41.26
C SER A 536 36.14 0.15 -41.44
N PRO A 537 36.00 1.03 -42.49
CA PRO A 537 34.72 1.73 -42.72
C PRO A 537 33.51 0.81 -42.90
N GLU A 538 33.72 -0.41 -43.43
CA GLU A 538 32.66 -1.41 -43.57
C GLU A 538 32.27 -2.02 -42.22
N LEU A 539 33.22 -2.24 -41.34
CA LEU A 539 32.96 -2.72 -39.98
C LEU A 539 32.26 -1.65 -39.17
N GLU A 540 32.74 -0.41 -39.22
CA GLU A 540 32.12 0.73 -38.55
C GLU A 540 30.63 0.90 -38.92
N ALA A 541 30.33 0.86 -40.22
CA ALA A 541 28.92 0.94 -40.67
C ALA A 541 28.02 -0.21 -40.12
N ARG A 542 28.60 -1.41 -39.91
CA ARG A 542 27.88 -2.53 -39.31
C ARG A 542 27.68 -2.36 -37.82
N LEU A 543 28.69 -1.85 -37.12
CA LEU A 543 28.62 -1.54 -35.68
C LEU A 543 27.57 -0.48 -35.45
N ASP A 544 27.62 0.64 -36.17
CA ASP A 544 26.65 1.73 -36.10
C ASP A 544 25.21 1.24 -36.35
N ALA A 545 25.01 0.38 -37.36
CA ALA A 545 23.71 -0.15 -37.70
C ALA A 545 23.09 -1.00 -36.55
N LEU A 546 23.92 -1.72 -35.79
CA LEU A 546 23.47 -2.51 -34.63
C LEU A 546 23.29 -1.61 -33.38
N GLU A 547 24.20 -0.66 -33.19
CA GLU A 547 24.11 0.30 -32.09
C GLU A 547 22.87 1.22 -32.23
N MET A 548 22.53 1.62 -33.46
CA MET A 548 21.27 2.34 -33.73
C MET A 548 20.02 1.52 -33.41
N GLN A 549 20.10 0.18 -33.37
CA GLN A 549 19.03 -0.71 -32.91
C GLN A 549 19.02 -0.86 -31.39
N GLY A 550 19.87 -0.17 -30.66
CA GLY A 550 19.93 -0.24 -29.18
C GLY A 550 20.70 -1.45 -28.67
N LYS A 551 21.53 -2.10 -29.50
CA LYS A 551 22.32 -3.26 -29.11
C LYS A 551 23.71 -2.84 -28.66
N SER A 552 24.27 -3.52 -27.66
CA SER A 552 25.68 -3.43 -27.28
C SER A 552 26.48 -4.38 -28.14
N VAL A 553 27.46 -3.87 -28.86
CA VAL A 553 28.27 -4.69 -29.79
C VAL A 553 29.60 -5.01 -29.16
N VAL A 554 30.02 -6.28 -29.29
CA VAL A 554 31.30 -6.81 -28.81
C VAL A 554 31.96 -7.61 -29.93
N LEU A 555 33.24 -7.37 -30.12
CA LEU A 555 34.03 -8.04 -31.16
C LEU A 555 35.04 -9.00 -30.53
N LEU A 556 35.16 -10.16 -31.15
CA LEU A 556 36.28 -11.07 -30.93
C LEU A 556 37.38 -10.75 -31.96
N LEU A 557 38.58 -10.50 -31.48
CA LEU A 557 39.75 -10.09 -32.25
C LEU A 557 40.94 -10.99 -31.92
N ASP A 558 41.80 -11.23 -32.89
CA ASP A 558 43.15 -11.77 -32.67
C ASP A 558 44.20 -10.91 -33.35
N SER A 559 45.43 -11.40 -33.44
CA SER A 559 46.56 -10.69 -34.11
C SER A 559 46.37 -10.49 -35.62
N THR A 560 45.38 -11.18 -36.23
CA THR A 560 45.10 -11.08 -37.69
C THR A 560 43.95 -10.12 -37.99
N GLY A 561 43.16 -9.74 -36.99
CA GLY A 561 42.03 -8.83 -37.11
C GLY A 561 40.74 -9.28 -36.44
N PRO A 562 39.62 -8.66 -36.80
CA PRO A 562 38.30 -9.02 -36.28
C PRO A 562 37.83 -10.40 -36.80
N LEU A 563 37.52 -11.32 -35.90
CA LEU A 563 37.07 -12.68 -36.19
C LEU A 563 35.55 -12.78 -36.22
N ALA A 564 34.88 -12.18 -35.25
CA ALA A 564 33.42 -12.24 -35.11
C ALA A 564 32.89 -11.04 -34.34
N LEU A 565 31.61 -10.76 -34.58
CA LEU A 565 30.82 -9.74 -33.92
C LEU A 565 29.66 -10.41 -33.17
N PHE A 566 29.44 -9.98 -31.95
CA PHE A 566 28.35 -10.39 -31.07
C PHE A 566 27.54 -9.16 -30.68
N ALA A 567 26.22 -9.18 -30.90
CA ALA A 567 25.36 -8.13 -30.41
C ALA A 567 24.53 -8.66 -29.21
N VAL A 568 24.48 -7.86 -28.20
CA VAL A 568 23.79 -8.16 -26.95
C VAL A 568 22.79 -7.05 -26.67
N ALA A 569 21.55 -7.41 -26.37
CA ALA A 569 20.51 -6.44 -26.02
C ALA A 569 19.70 -6.91 -24.82
N ASP A 570 19.23 -5.95 -24.05
CA ASP A 570 18.19 -6.17 -23.05
C ASP A 570 16.84 -6.10 -23.76
N THR A 571 16.16 -7.24 -23.88
CA THR A 571 14.94 -7.38 -24.67
C THR A 571 13.72 -6.79 -23.96
N VAL A 572 12.86 -6.12 -24.73
CA VAL A 572 11.60 -5.56 -24.23
C VAL A 572 10.66 -6.68 -23.80
N LYS A 573 10.00 -6.52 -22.64
CA LYS A 573 8.96 -7.46 -22.18
C LYS A 573 7.75 -7.40 -23.12
N GLU A 574 7.19 -8.55 -23.46
CA GLU A 574 6.02 -8.65 -24.33
C GLU A 574 4.83 -7.86 -23.80
N THR A 575 4.69 -7.82 -22.46
CA THR A 575 3.61 -7.10 -21.76
C THR A 575 3.76 -5.58 -21.80
N SER A 576 4.98 -5.05 -22.04
CA SER A 576 5.24 -3.60 -21.99
C SER A 576 4.46 -2.84 -23.06
N ARG A 577 4.44 -3.32 -24.31
CA ARG A 577 3.66 -2.68 -25.40
C ARG A 577 2.18 -2.61 -25.06
N GLN A 578 1.61 -3.70 -24.54
CA GLN A 578 0.20 -3.73 -24.15
C GLN A 578 -0.08 -2.75 -23.01
N ALA A 579 0.80 -2.70 -22.00
CA ALA A 579 0.66 -1.81 -20.85
C ALA A 579 0.66 -0.33 -21.29
N ILE A 580 1.57 0.05 -22.19
CA ILE A 580 1.64 1.42 -22.73
C ILE A 580 0.37 1.76 -23.52
N ALA A 581 -0.12 0.86 -24.39
CA ALA A 581 -1.36 1.08 -25.12
C ALA A 581 -2.56 1.29 -24.16
N GLU A 582 -2.68 0.47 -23.11
CA GLU A 582 -3.73 0.62 -22.10
C GLU A 582 -3.61 1.92 -21.29
N LEU A 583 -2.39 2.41 -21.05
CA LEU A 583 -2.15 3.70 -20.39
C LEU A 583 -2.63 4.85 -21.27
N HIS A 584 -2.35 4.82 -22.58
CA HIS A 584 -2.83 5.79 -23.55
C HIS A 584 -4.36 5.80 -23.65
N GLU A 585 -5.02 4.63 -23.62
CA GLU A 585 -6.49 4.55 -23.54
C GLU A 585 -7.06 5.24 -22.28
N LEU A 586 -6.28 5.20 -21.19
CA LEU A 586 -6.64 5.91 -19.95
C LEU A 586 -6.29 7.40 -19.97
N GLY A 587 -5.69 7.92 -21.06
CA GLY A 587 -5.28 9.31 -21.21
C GLY A 587 -4.00 9.67 -20.44
N ILE A 588 -3.17 8.68 -20.12
CA ILE A 588 -1.88 8.86 -19.43
C ILE A 588 -0.79 8.98 -20.49
N LYS A 589 -0.01 10.06 -20.43
CA LYS A 589 1.18 10.25 -21.26
C LYS A 589 2.38 9.51 -20.65
N THR A 590 3.26 9.03 -21.49
CA THR A 590 4.38 8.18 -21.10
C THR A 590 5.73 8.82 -21.44
N LEU A 591 6.67 8.75 -20.48
CA LEU A 591 8.03 9.27 -20.63
C LEU A 591 9.03 8.21 -20.17
N MET A 592 9.94 7.79 -21.05
CA MET A 592 11.03 6.90 -20.67
C MET A 592 12.24 7.71 -20.21
N LEU A 593 12.82 7.33 -19.07
CA LEU A 593 14.03 7.92 -18.49
C LEU A 593 15.11 6.84 -18.38
N THR A 594 16.22 6.97 -19.08
CA THR A 594 17.30 5.97 -19.09
C THR A 594 18.68 6.58 -19.06
N GLY A 595 19.65 5.85 -18.50
CA GLY A 595 21.07 6.17 -18.60
C GLY A 595 21.70 5.82 -19.95
N ASP A 596 20.99 5.07 -20.81
CA ASP A 596 21.47 4.71 -22.14
C ASP A 596 21.55 5.93 -23.06
N ASN A 597 22.23 5.75 -24.17
CA ASN A 597 22.32 6.80 -25.17
C ASN A 597 20.95 7.15 -25.78
N PRO A 598 20.74 8.39 -26.30
CA PRO A 598 19.48 8.84 -26.82
C PRO A 598 18.94 8.03 -28.01
N HIS A 599 19.82 7.40 -28.81
CA HIS A 599 19.42 6.58 -29.97
C HIS A 599 18.76 5.28 -29.49
N THR A 600 19.40 4.59 -28.53
CA THR A 600 18.83 3.39 -27.88
C THR A 600 17.52 3.73 -27.17
N ALA A 601 17.48 4.85 -26.44
CA ALA A 601 16.27 5.30 -25.76
C ALA A 601 15.13 5.49 -26.75
N LYS A 602 15.37 6.17 -27.88
CA LYS A 602 14.37 6.40 -28.91
C LYS A 602 13.91 5.08 -29.58
N ALA A 603 14.84 4.20 -29.93
CA ALA A 603 14.51 2.93 -30.58
C ALA A 603 13.58 2.07 -29.73
N ILE A 604 13.83 1.98 -28.42
CA ILE A 604 12.98 1.25 -27.48
C ILE A 604 11.63 1.95 -27.29
N ALA A 605 11.61 3.28 -27.15
CA ALA A 605 10.38 4.04 -27.03
C ALA A 605 9.46 3.84 -28.26
N ASP A 606 10.03 3.91 -29.46
CA ASP A 606 9.30 3.68 -30.72
C ASP A 606 8.77 2.22 -30.79
N GLN A 607 9.56 1.24 -30.33
CA GLN A 607 9.16 -0.17 -30.29
C GLN A 607 7.97 -0.43 -29.36
N VAL A 608 7.92 0.24 -28.21
CA VAL A 608 6.90 0.05 -27.16
C VAL A 608 5.71 1.00 -27.34
N GLY A 609 5.92 2.11 -28.05
CA GLY A 609 4.92 3.14 -28.29
C GLY A 609 4.88 4.23 -27.22
N ILE A 610 6.01 4.54 -26.58
CA ILE A 610 6.17 5.59 -25.56
C ILE A 610 6.20 6.96 -26.23
N ASP A 611 5.53 7.97 -25.68
CA ASP A 611 5.39 9.32 -26.27
C ASP A 611 6.73 10.09 -26.31
N GLN A 612 7.54 9.96 -25.25
CA GLN A 612 8.80 10.69 -25.11
C GLN A 612 9.88 9.81 -24.48
N ALA A 613 11.13 10.00 -24.87
CA ALA A 613 12.28 9.31 -24.27
C ALA A 613 13.43 10.28 -24.04
N GLN A 614 14.10 10.15 -22.90
CA GLN A 614 15.32 10.89 -22.55
C GLN A 614 16.41 9.91 -22.16
N GLY A 615 17.55 10.03 -22.83
CA GLY A 615 18.74 9.21 -22.61
C GLY A 615 19.88 9.99 -21.96
N ASN A 616 20.98 9.29 -21.64
CA ASN A 616 22.16 9.80 -20.95
C ASN A 616 21.87 10.44 -19.57
N LEU A 617 20.86 9.95 -18.86
CA LEU A 617 20.44 10.52 -17.58
C LEU A 617 21.16 9.88 -16.39
N LEU A 618 21.70 10.71 -15.53
CA LEU A 618 22.12 10.33 -14.19
C LEU A 618 20.89 10.32 -13.24
N PRO A 619 20.97 9.69 -12.06
CA PRO A 619 19.86 9.69 -11.09
C PRO A 619 19.32 11.09 -10.74
N ALA A 620 20.19 12.10 -10.67
CA ALA A 620 19.80 13.49 -10.42
C ALA A 620 19.02 14.10 -11.62
N ASP A 621 19.35 13.72 -12.85
CA ASP A 621 18.66 14.20 -14.04
C ASP A 621 17.25 13.59 -14.16
N LYS A 622 17.10 12.31 -13.77
CA LYS A 622 15.78 11.67 -13.68
C LYS A 622 14.86 12.42 -12.70
N LEU A 623 15.41 12.81 -11.54
CA LEU A 623 14.70 13.63 -10.57
C LEU A 623 14.30 15.00 -11.16
N ALA A 624 15.23 15.68 -11.82
CA ALA A 624 14.98 16.97 -12.46
C ALA A 624 13.92 16.89 -13.57
N ALA A 625 13.87 15.79 -14.32
CA ALA A 625 12.83 15.56 -15.33
C ALA A 625 11.43 15.49 -14.70
N ILE A 626 11.29 14.78 -13.57
CA ILE A 626 10.02 14.72 -12.82
C ILE A 626 9.63 16.10 -12.27
N GLU A 627 10.59 16.85 -11.71
CA GLU A 627 10.34 18.21 -11.22
C GLU A 627 9.94 19.17 -12.33
N GLY A 628 10.52 19.00 -13.53
CA GLY A 628 10.12 19.73 -14.72
C GLY A 628 8.67 19.50 -15.14
N LEU A 629 8.18 18.27 -15.04
CA LEU A 629 6.77 17.95 -15.28
C LEU A 629 5.85 18.53 -14.19
N TYR A 630 6.29 18.53 -12.92
CA TYR A 630 5.53 19.21 -11.85
C TYR A 630 5.42 20.72 -12.07
N ALA A 631 6.49 21.37 -12.55
CA ALA A 631 6.49 22.79 -12.87
C ALA A 631 5.45 23.13 -13.97
N GLN A 632 5.11 22.15 -14.82
CA GLN A 632 4.06 22.23 -15.83
C GLN A 632 2.67 21.82 -15.31
N ASN A 633 2.50 21.61 -14.00
CA ASN A 633 1.26 21.21 -13.34
C ASN A 633 0.80 19.77 -13.65
N HIS A 634 1.70 18.89 -14.09
CA HIS A 634 1.38 17.48 -14.30
C HIS A 634 1.43 16.68 -13.01
N ARG A 635 0.63 15.60 -12.94
CA ARG A 635 0.63 14.61 -11.87
C ARG A 635 1.37 13.36 -12.34
N VAL A 636 2.60 13.21 -11.84
CA VAL A 636 3.56 12.25 -12.38
C VAL A 636 3.68 11.03 -11.48
N GLY A 637 3.46 9.83 -12.05
CA GLY A 637 3.93 8.56 -11.47
C GLY A 637 5.31 8.20 -12.00
N MET A 638 6.14 7.53 -11.19
CA MET A 638 7.43 6.98 -11.61
C MET A 638 7.48 5.48 -11.38
N VAL A 639 7.98 4.74 -12.38
CA VAL A 639 8.18 3.29 -12.31
C VAL A 639 9.67 2.99 -12.40
N GLY A 640 10.18 2.20 -11.48
CA GLY A 640 11.57 1.77 -11.46
C GLY A 640 11.77 0.46 -10.69
N ASP A 641 12.94 -0.15 -10.83
CA ASP A 641 13.31 -1.43 -10.23
C ASP A 641 14.47 -1.33 -9.23
N GLY A 642 15.19 -0.23 -9.21
CA GLY A 642 16.50 -0.14 -8.58
C GLY A 642 16.73 1.00 -7.60
N ILE A 643 17.88 0.90 -6.93
CA ILE A 643 18.39 1.91 -5.99
C ILE A 643 18.61 3.25 -6.69
N ASN A 644 18.98 3.23 -7.97
CA ASN A 644 19.26 4.42 -8.77
C ASN A 644 18.01 5.30 -8.98
N ASP A 645 16.82 4.69 -8.96
CA ASP A 645 15.54 5.37 -9.17
C ASP A 645 14.89 5.82 -7.87
N ALA A 646 15.40 5.39 -6.71
CA ALA A 646 14.82 5.70 -5.40
C ALA A 646 14.55 7.21 -5.18
N PRO A 647 15.44 8.15 -5.54
CA PRO A 647 15.14 9.58 -5.41
C PRO A 647 13.96 10.04 -6.30
N ALA A 648 13.88 9.53 -7.53
CA ALA A 648 12.82 9.85 -8.48
C ALA A 648 11.48 9.22 -8.05
N LEU A 649 11.49 7.95 -7.61
CA LEU A 649 10.35 7.24 -7.02
C LEU A 649 9.81 8.01 -5.81
N ALA A 650 10.71 8.38 -4.89
CA ALA A 650 10.35 9.11 -3.68
C ALA A 650 9.76 10.50 -3.97
N ARG A 651 10.16 11.16 -5.05
CA ARG A 651 9.72 12.51 -5.42
C ARG A 651 8.43 12.52 -6.21
N SER A 652 8.13 11.43 -6.94
CA SER A 652 6.91 11.33 -7.76
C SER A 652 5.61 11.37 -6.91
N GLU A 653 4.48 11.70 -7.53
CA GLU A 653 3.16 11.65 -6.88
C GLU A 653 2.84 10.24 -6.37
N ILE A 654 3.20 9.23 -7.20
CA ILE A 654 3.14 7.81 -6.85
C ILE A 654 4.37 7.13 -7.43
N GLY A 655 5.20 6.56 -6.56
CA GLY A 655 6.31 5.69 -6.95
C GLY A 655 5.83 4.25 -7.08
N PHE A 656 6.11 3.61 -8.22
CA PHE A 656 5.81 2.20 -8.49
C PHE A 656 7.12 1.41 -8.53
N ALA A 657 7.25 0.36 -7.72
CA ALA A 657 8.37 -0.57 -7.76
C ALA A 657 7.98 -1.88 -8.45
N MET A 658 8.90 -2.38 -9.29
CA MET A 658 8.86 -3.73 -9.85
C MET A 658 9.43 -4.69 -8.79
N ALA A 659 8.56 -5.46 -8.09
CA ALA A 659 8.94 -6.16 -6.86
C ALA A 659 9.62 -7.51 -7.08
N ALA A 660 9.38 -8.21 -8.19
CA ALA A 660 9.99 -9.52 -8.45
C ALA A 660 11.49 -9.41 -8.83
N ALA A 661 11.89 -8.31 -9.48
CA ALA A 661 13.27 -8.00 -9.85
C ALA A 661 13.89 -6.88 -8.98
N GLY A 662 13.03 -6.11 -8.27
CA GLY A 662 13.46 -4.94 -7.50
C GLY A 662 14.23 -5.29 -6.23
N THR A 663 15.08 -4.34 -5.82
CA THR A 663 15.77 -4.41 -4.53
C THR A 663 14.80 -4.13 -3.38
N ASP A 664 15.09 -4.64 -2.20
CA ASP A 664 14.31 -4.33 -0.98
C ASP A 664 14.18 -2.81 -0.78
N THR A 665 15.21 -2.05 -1.12
CA THR A 665 15.22 -0.58 -1.06
C THR A 665 14.18 0.05 -1.99
N ALA A 666 14.02 -0.45 -3.23
CA ALA A 666 13.01 0.07 -4.16
C ALA A 666 11.59 -0.22 -3.65
N ILE A 667 11.38 -1.43 -3.12
CA ILE A 667 10.10 -1.81 -2.51
C ILE A 667 9.80 -0.93 -1.28
N GLU A 668 10.80 -0.64 -0.45
CA GLU A 668 10.63 0.22 0.72
C GLU A 668 10.35 1.69 0.36
N THR A 669 10.93 2.18 -0.72
CA THR A 669 10.80 3.59 -1.14
C THR A 669 9.52 3.85 -1.92
N ALA A 670 9.06 2.89 -2.73
CA ALA A 670 7.88 3.05 -3.58
C ALA A 670 6.57 3.06 -2.77
N ASP A 671 5.56 3.74 -3.29
CA ASP A 671 4.22 3.84 -2.72
C ASP A 671 3.32 2.66 -3.15
N VAL A 672 3.63 2.09 -4.31
CA VAL A 672 2.94 0.93 -4.89
C VAL A 672 3.99 -0.07 -5.37
N ALA A 673 3.89 -1.34 -4.96
CA ALA A 673 4.76 -2.40 -5.44
C ALA A 673 3.96 -3.43 -6.27
N LEU A 674 4.53 -3.82 -7.42
CA LEU A 674 3.97 -4.83 -8.32
C LEU A 674 4.68 -6.15 -8.03
N MET A 675 3.94 -7.17 -7.57
CA MET A 675 4.52 -8.41 -7.04
C MET A 675 5.09 -9.36 -8.11
N ASP A 676 4.65 -9.21 -9.34
CA ASP A 676 5.25 -9.78 -10.55
C ASP A 676 5.72 -8.61 -11.43
N ASP A 677 6.71 -8.77 -12.25
CA ASP A 677 7.24 -7.69 -13.09
C ASP A 677 6.35 -7.36 -14.30
N ASP A 678 5.02 -7.39 -14.13
CA ASP A 678 4.05 -7.10 -15.17
C ASP A 678 3.54 -5.65 -15.12
N LEU A 679 3.96 -4.86 -16.10
CA LEU A 679 3.54 -3.46 -16.24
C LEU A 679 2.03 -3.26 -16.45
N ARG A 680 1.28 -4.27 -16.94
CA ARG A 680 -0.19 -4.20 -17.12
C ARG A 680 -0.94 -3.97 -15.81
N LYS A 681 -0.28 -4.19 -14.68
CA LYS A 681 -0.83 -3.89 -13.36
C LYS A 681 -0.96 -2.40 -13.07
N ILE A 682 -0.16 -1.54 -13.74
CA ILE A 682 -0.28 -0.08 -13.58
C ILE A 682 -1.59 0.44 -14.17
N PRO A 683 -1.96 0.17 -15.44
CA PRO A 683 -3.29 0.53 -15.93
C PRO A 683 -4.42 -0.14 -15.13
N ALA A 684 -4.23 -1.37 -14.62
CA ALA A 684 -5.20 -2.01 -13.74
C ALA A 684 -5.36 -1.26 -12.39
N PHE A 685 -4.26 -0.79 -11.80
CA PHE A 685 -4.26 0.08 -10.62
C PHE A 685 -5.01 1.40 -10.87
N ILE A 686 -4.73 2.08 -11.99
CA ILE A 686 -5.38 3.35 -12.34
C ILE A 686 -6.90 3.15 -12.52
N ARG A 687 -7.31 2.08 -13.20
CA ARG A 687 -8.73 1.71 -13.32
C ARG A 687 -9.39 1.45 -11.98
N LEU A 688 -8.71 0.75 -11.06
CA LEU A 688 -9.21 0.51 -9.71
C LEU A 688 -9.30 1.80 -8.90
N SER A 689 -8.31 2.68 -8.99
CA SER A 689 -8.28 4.00 -8.37
C SER A 689 -9.49 4.85 -8.82
N ARG A 690 -9.69 5.00 -10.13
CA ARG A 690 -10.85 5.72 -10.71
C ARG A 690 -12.19 5.15 -10.24
N ARG A 691 -12.28 3.83 -10.17
CA ARG A 691 -13.49 3.15 -9.70
C ARG A 691 -13.74 3.38 -8.22
N THR A 692 -12.69 3.33 -7.40
CA THR A 692 -12.78 3.59 -5.95
C THR A 692 -13.25 5.02 -5.70
N SER A 693 -12.66 6.00 -6.36
CA SER A 693 -13.08 7.40 -6.31
C SER A 693 -14.53 7.60 -6.77
N ALA A 694 -14.94 6.94 -7.86
CA ALA A 694 -16.33 7.02 -8.32
C ALA A 694 -17.32 6.49 -7.28
N VAL A 695 -16.99 5.36 -6.63
CA VAL A 695 -17.82 4.79 -5.54
C VAL A 695 -17.86 5.74 -4.34
N LEU A 696 -16.72 6.34 -3.96
CA LEU A 696 -16.68 7.35 -2.88
C LEU A 696 -17.58 8.55 -3.19
N LYS A 697 -17.46 9.11 -4.40
CA LYS A 697 -18.30 10.24 -4.86
C LYS A 697 -19.79 9.87 -4.83
N GLN A 698 -20.17 8.69 -5.33
CA GLN A 698 -21.55 8.19 -5.29
C GLN A 698 -22.08 8.10 -3.87
N ASN A 699 -21.30 7.53 -2.96
CA ASN A 699 -21.68 7.36 -1.56
C ASN A 699 -21.85 8.71 -0.85
N ILE A 700 -20.94 9.65 -1.08
CA ILE A 700 -21.01 11.00 -0.52
C ILE A 700 -22.28 11.72 -1.01
N VAL A 701 -22.54 11.69 -2.32
CA VAL A 701 -23.73 12.33 -2.90
C VAL A 701 -25.00 11.71 -2.35
N LEU A 702 -25.08 10.38 -2.30
CA LEU A 702 -26.26 9.69 -1.75
C LEU A 702 -26.51 10.07 -0.27
N ALA A 703 -25.46 10.10 0.54
CA ALA A 703 -25.56 10.47 1.95
C ALA A 703 -26.02 11.92 2.14
N ILE A 704 -25.47 12.86 1.36
CA ILE A 704 -25.84 14.28 1.46
C ILE A 704 -27.27 14.52 0.97
N VAL A 705 -27.66 13.99 -0.20
CA VAL A 705 -29.00 14.18 -0.77
C VAL A 705 -30.06 13.68 0.17
N THR A 706 -29.88 12.48 0.73
CA THR A 706 -30.86 11.93 1.70
C THR A 706 -30.96 12.80 2.94
N LYS A 707 -29.84 13.31 3.48
CA LYS A 707 -29.86 14.20 4.65
C LYS A 707 -30.58 15.52 4.38
N VAL A 708 -30.28 16.18 3.26
CA VAL A 708 -30.96 17.42 2.89
C VAL A 708 -32.48 17.21 2.76
N LEU A 709 -32.90 16.10 2.13
CA LEU A 709 -34.29 15.72 2.01
C LEU A 709 -34.95 15.57 3.40
N PHE A 710 -34.36 14.77 4.29
CA PHE A 710 -34.94 14.51 5.61
C PHE A 710 -34.91 15.73 6.53
N ILE A 711 -33.91 16.59 6.43
CA ILE A 711 -33.89 17.89 7.13
C ILE A 711 -35.08 18.74 6.66
N GLY A 712 -35.34 18.81 5.36
CA GLY A 712 -36.51 19.52 4.81
C GLY A 712 -37.84 18.96 5.32
N ILE A 713 -38.00 17.63 5.36
CA ILE A 713 -39.18 16.96 5.88
C ILE A 713 -39.34 17.22 7.40
N THR A 714 -38.25 17.30 8.16
CA THR A 714 -38.25 17.61 9.60
C THR A 714 -38.73 19.03 9.85
N PHE A 715 -38.26 20.01 9.09
CA PHE A 715 -38.74 21.41 9.21
C PHE A 715 -40.21 21.53 8.80
N ALA A 716 -40.68 20.73 7.84
CA ALA A 716 -42.10 20.65 7.50
C ALA A 716 -42.98 20.00 8.60
N GLY A 717 -42.38 19.43 9.64
CA GLY A 717 -43.06 18.78 10.74
C GLY A 717 -43.65 17.40 10.41
N LEU A 718 -43.17 16.78 9.30
CA LEU A 718 -43.67 15.48 8.83
C LEU A 718 -42.75 14.31 9.18
N ALA A 719 -41.54 14.56 9.67
CA ALA A 719 -40.58 13.53 10.06
C ALA A 719 -40.84 13.05 11.49
N THR A 720 -40.78 11.72 11.66
CA THR A 720 -40.74 11.08 12.98
C THR A 720 -39.30 10.63 13.26
N MET A 721 -38.95 10.42 14.55
CA MET A 721 -37.59 10.00 14.94
C MET A 721 -37.23 8.64 14.34
N TRP A 722 -38.11 7.67 14.35
CA TRP A 722 -37.84 6.34 13.79
C TRP A 722 -37.67 6.38 12.26
N MET A 723 -38.46 7.24 11.54
CA MET A 723 -38.24 7.45 10.09
C MET A 723 -36.84 7.99 9.82
N ALA A 724 -36.37 8.93 10.63
CA ALA A 724 -35.05 9.53 10.53
C ALA A 724 -33.93 8.47 10.67
N VAL A 725 -34.02 7.63 11.72
CA VAL A 725 -33.06 6.56 11.97
C VAL A 725 -33.12 5.51 10.86
N PHE A 726 -34.32 5.10 10.44
CA PHE A 726 -34.49 4.10 9.39
C PHE A 726 -33.89 4.57 8.04
N ALA A 727 -34.08 5.84 7.70
CA ALA A 727 -33.48 6.42 6.50
C ALA A 727 -31.95 6.47 6.59
N ASP A 728 -31.39 6.91 7.71
CA ASP A 728 -29.93 6.97 7.91
C ASP A 728 -29.29 5.58 7.89
N MET A 729 -29.93 4.58 8.51
CA MET A 729 -29.52 3.18 8.44
C MET A 729 -29.58 2.63 7.01
N GLY A 730 -30.68 2.89 6.30
CA GLY A 730 -30.85 2.45 4.92
C GLY A 730 -29.74 2.98 4.01
N VAL A 731 -29.43 4.26 4.14
CA VAL A 731 -28.32 4.87 3.39
C VAL A 731 -26.98 4.29 3.83
N SER A 732 -26.75 4.11 5.12
CA SER A 732 -25.50 3.51 5.64
C SER A 732 -25.29 2.11 5.07
N LEU A 733 -26.33 1.27 5.01
CA LEU A 733 -26.26 -0.03 4.35
C LEU A 733 -25.96 0.07 2.87
N LEU A 734 -26.64 0.95 2.15
CA LEU A 734 -26.43 1.13 0.71
C LEU A 734 -25.00 1.55 0.39
N VAL A 735 -24.43 2.52 1.11
CA VAL A 735 -23.05 2.98 0.89
C VAL A 735 -22.02 1.91 1.24
N VAL A 736 -22.26 1.11 2.29
CA VAL A 736 -21.42 -0.02 2.66
C VAL A 736 -21.45 -1.10 1.57
N PHE A 737 -22.63 -1.52 1.11
CA PHE A 737 -22.73 -2.51 0.03
C PHE A 737 -22.12 -1.99 -1.28
N ASN A 738 -22.28 -0.70 -1.59
CA ASN A 738 -21.64 -0.10 -2.75
C ASN A 738 -20.10 -0.13 -2.64
N GLY A 739 -19.54 0.14 -1.44
CA GLY A 739 -18.11 0.01 -1.16
C GLY A 739 -17.60 -1.43 -1.31
N LEU A 740 -18.30 -2.40 -0.70
CA LEU A 740 -17.96 -3.83 -0.77
C LEU A 740 -18.03 -4.41 -2.21
N ARG A 741 -18.73 -3.74 -3.13
CA ARG A 741 -18.77 -4.13 -4.56
C ARG A 741 -17.38 -4.14 -5.20
N LEU A 742 -16.43 -3.35 -4.69
CA LEU A 742 -15.04 -3.34 -5.16
C LEU A 742 -14.33 -4.68 -4.94
N LEU A 743 -14.74 -5.46 -3.95
CA LEU A 743 -14.17 -6.79 -3.65
C LEU A 743 -14.56 -7.87 -4.68
N LYS A 744 -15.64 -7.67 -5.44
CA LYS A 744 -16.21 -8.71 -6.31
C LYS A 744 -15.62 -8.77 -7.72
N LYS A 745 -14.64 -7.93 -8.05
CA LYS A 745 -14.09 -7.88 -9.43
C LYS A 745 -12.58 -7.75 -9.42
#